data_f24ae35d37cef562bcc1f06f4268a57d
#
_entry.id   f24ae35d37cef562bcc1f06f4268a57d
#
_cell.length_a   1.000
_cell.length_b   1.000
_cell.length_c   1.000
_cell.angle_alpha   90.00
_cell.angle_beta   90.00
_cell.angle_gamma   90.00
#
_symmetry.space_group_name_H-M   'P 1'
#
loop_
_entity.id
_entity.type
_entity.pdbx_description
1 polymer ?
#
loop_
_entity_poly.entity_id
_entity_poly.type
_entity_poly.pdbx_seq_one_letter_code
_entity_poly.pdbx_strand_id
1 'polypeptide(L)'
;MKKTMIAFIALLMLSGCGSASEEKKTGSPEAMINTVFSDPVVSDKEYIYCVGSVSKIYSTAAVMQLVDQGLVEPDTPVTEYIPDFTMADDRYRDITVRMLMDHTSGILGSVGINSDLYDDNDGSHHDNLLNQLSKQRLRNEPGKYAAYCNDGFGLLEIIVENVTGMSYTEYVRENISDALGVMHTGTSVDLLGSDMLVPSFSVGNLRLDTCYCMCLGDGGIYATASDTAVFGASFFTGDDTLLSDAAKEVMATRRSDNAYEDENGLGWDYAEMLRYEQQGVKVVGKGGDVSMDHAFLMVAPDEQISIAVLSNGGSSAINDLVAQTLMDVVLEERGIMIEEPGQPDCTIIENIPEEYNDYAGWYVMTLGEGDTLCRISFPEGRYLHIEKISSRKTTYTDYVYTADGDFAELAYEVEESGFDKRLYAGGSSRLSFEKNADGTFIRQSGGRTYPGIGTINKKTYSGQRIEQKEVSGDVTDGYRAYDRNDFLLVSDKYSSQHYEDTGIARISVIDELDGYAFLTGRGVDFLMEMADGEHLISPKNMPSSSSRDLMDVTVGTDENGRTVIDTSTGQRYVSADGIPELGISDTSVELKETAGWYDISDNLANTPLTIERPENSAVIVFNRFDEMIYSSHVKDAGNVIPTPKGGRVLFLGQSGDVFEIR
;
A
#
# COMPACT_ATOMS: atom_id res chain seq x y z
N MET A 1 -38.89 7.15 14.46
CA MET A 1 -37.91 8.23 14.52
C MET A 1 -37.19 8.22 13.17
N LYS A 2 -37.06 9.34 12.47
CA LYS A 2 -36.41 9.38 11.17
C LYS A 2 -34.91 9.15 11.36
N LYS A 3 -34.39 8.00 10.91
CA LYS A 3 -32.94 7.79 10.75
C LYS A 3 -32.46 8.80 9.70
N THR A 4 -31.67 9.77 10.10
CA THR A 4 -31.03 10.71 9.17
C THR A 4 -29.75 10.02 8.69
N MET A 5 -29.86 9.30 7.61
CA MET A 5 -28.72 8.73 6.89
C MET A 5 -28.24 9.80 5.91
N ILE A 6 -27.02 10.24 6.04
CA ILE A 6 -26.37 11.07 5.03
C ILE A 6 -25.29 10.18 4.40
N ALA A 7 -25.67 9.60 3.27
CA ALA A 7 -24.73 8.98 2.37
C ALA A 7 -24.57 9.88 1.16
N PHE A 8 -23.49 9.84 0.52
CA PHE A 8 -23.15 10.27 -0.84
C PHE A 8 -21.95 11.18 -0.95
N ILE A 9 -20.96 10.68 -1.63
CA ILE A 9 -20.30 11.35 -2.75
C ILE A 9 -19.43 10.31 -3.46
N ALA A 10 -19.80 9.93 -4.70
CA ALA A 10 -18.89 9.27 -5.62
C ALA A 10 -18.19 10.37 -6.43
N LEU A 11 -16.87 10.41 -6.37
CA LEU A 11 -16.09 11.43 -7.06
C LEU A 11 -15.22 10.79 -8.13
N LEU A 12 -15.37 11.20 -9.35
CA LEU A 12 -14.61 10.74 -10.51
C LEU A 12 -13.58 11.77 -10.95
N MET A 13 -12.34 11.33 -11.10
CA MET A 13 -11.21 11.91 -11.84
C MET A 13 -10.54 13.17 -11.33
N LEU A 14 -9.24 13.03 -11.09
CA LEU A 14 -8.31 14.12 -10.84
C LEU A 14 -7.29 14.24 -11.97
N SER A 15 -7.31 15.37 -12.68
CA SER A 15 -6.15 15.85 -13.42
C SER A 15 -5.93 17.33 -13.12
N GLY A 16 -4.82 17.63 -12.45
CA GLY A 16 -4.24 18.97 -12.39
C GLY A 16 -4.33 19.72 -11.07
N CYS A 17 -3.18 20.01 -10.46
CA CYS A 17 -3.04 20.95 -9.36
C CYS A 17 -3.14 22.39 -9.83
N GLY A 18 -4.16 23.12 -9.39
CA GLY A 18 -4.27 24.56 -9.51
C GLY A 18 -4.24 25.24 -8.14
N SER A 19 -3.50 26.33 -7.99
CA SER A 19 -3.39 27.11 -6.76
C SER A 19 -4.68 27.85 -6.46
N ALA A 20 -5.28 27.62 -5.28
CA ALA A 20 -6.46 28.34 -4.81
C ALA A 20 -6.13 29.25 -3.60
N SER A 21 -6.76 30.41 -3.57
CA SER A 21 -6.68 31.42 -2.52
C SER A 21 -7.60 31.09 -1.34
N GLU A 22 -7.19 31.48 -0.12
CA GLU A 22 -7.98 31.33 1.11
C GLU A 22 -9.34 32.04 1.01
N GLU A 23 -10.42 31.28 0.86
CA GLU A 23 -11.79 31.75 1.14
C GLU A 23 -12.45 30.88 2.20
N LYS A 24 -13.20 31.51 3.09
CA LYS A 24 -13.89 30.88 4.22
C LYS A 24 -14.80 29.74 3.79
N LYS A 25 -14.75 28.64 4.53
CA LYS A 25 -15.68 27.50 4.43
C LYS A 25 -17.14 27.94 4.67
N THR A 26 -17.82 28.38 3.62
CA THR A 26 -19.27 28.61 3.62
C THR A 26 -19.82 28.16 2.27
N GLY A 27 -20.20 26.89 2.18
CA GLY A 27 -20.79 26.34 0.95
C GLY A 27 -21.41 24.97 1.20
N SER A 28 -22.31 24.56 0.29
CA SER A 28 -22.81 23.19 0.28
C SER A 28 -21.64 22.20 0.06
N PRO A 29 -21.77 20.92 0.43
CA PRO A 29 -20.77 19.88 0.14
C PRO A 29 -20.30 19.90 -1.33
N GLU A 30 -21.20 20.15 -2.26
CA GLU A 30 -20.89 20.28 -3.70
C GLU A 30 -19.98 21.47 -4.00
N ALA A 31 -20.19 22.64 -3.35
CA ALA A 31 -19.32 23.81 -3.53
C ALA A 31 -17.91 23.55 -2.96
N MET A 32 -17.81 22.81 -1.87
CA MET A 32 -16.52 22.43 -1.26
C MET A 32 -15.76 21.46 -2.16
N ILE A 33 -16.43 20.47 -2.72
CA ILE A 33 -15.85 19.50 -3.67
C ILE A 33 -15.32 20.24 -4.90
N ASN A 34 -16.08 21.16 -5.46
CA ASN A 34 -15.67 21.98 -6.62
C ASN A 34 -14.49 22.90 -6.33
N THR A 35 -14.23 23.22 -5.05
CA THR A 35 -13.05 24.01 -4.65
C THR A 35 -11.78 23.15 -4.59
N VAL A 36 -11.96 21.86 -4.33
CA VAL A 36 -10.86 20.90 -4.15
C VAL A 36 -10.36 20.33 -5.46
N PHE A 37 -11.27 20.09 -6.37
CA PHE A 37 -10.99 19.43 -7.64
C PHE A 37 -11.20 20.43 -8.78
N SER A 38 -10.21 20.59 -9.63
CA SER A 38 -10.24 21.58 -10.73
C SER A 38 -11.36 21.33 -11.76
N ASP A 39 -11.88 20.10 -11.81
CA ASP A 39 -12.98 19.71 -12.70
C ASP A 39 -13.62 18.40 -12.24
N PRO A 40 -14.29 18.38 -11.05
CA PRO A 40 -14.84 17.14 -10.53
C PRO A 40 -16.06 16.73 -11.36
N VAL A 41 -16.06 15.49 -11.81
CA VAL A 41 -17.27 14.86 -12.31
C VAL A 41 -17.93 14.15 -11.12
N VAL A 42 -18.91 14.81 -10.51
CA VAL A 42 -19.81 14.15 -9.57
C VAL A 42 -20.84 13.37 -10.39
N SER A 43 -20.78 12.04 -10.32
CA SER A 43 -21.71 11.19 -11.02
C SER A 43 -22.99 11.02 -10.20
N ASP A 44 -24.15 11.23 -10.83
CA ASP A 44 -25.46 10.81 -10.34
C ASP A 44 -25.71 9.33 -10.58
N LYS A 45 -24.81 8.65 -11.31
CA LYS A 45 -24.81 7.22 -11.53
C LYS A 45 -24.04 6.52 -10.41
N GLU A 46 -24.65 5.54 -9.78
CA GLU A 46 -23.96 4.65 -8.85
C GLU A 46 -22.98 3.75 -9.62
N TYR A 47 -21.70 3.80 -9.22
CA TYR A 47 -20.67 2.88 -9.68
C TYR A 47 -20.19 2.02 -8.52
N ILE A 48 -19.78 0.81 -8.85
CA ILE A 48 -19.14 -0.12 -7.93
C ILE A 48 -17.62 0.11 -8.04
N TYR A 49 -16.98 0.34 -6.91
CA TYR A 49 -15.53 0.53 -6.77
C TYR A 49 -14.94 -0.62 -5.97
N CYS A 50 -13.70 -0.99 -6.24
CA CYS A 50 -12.92 -1.72 -5.27
C CYS A 50 -12.68 -0.81 -4.06
N VAL A 51 -13.15 -1.24 -2.86
CA VAL A 51 -12.98 -0.41 -1.65
C VAL A 51 -11.63 -0.62 -0.98
N GLY A 52 -10.76 -1.45 -1.58
CA GLY A 52 -9.42 -1.73 -1.08
C GLY A 52 -9.44 -2.15 0.38
N SER A 53 -8.54 -1.62 1.17
CA SER A 53 -8.40 -2.00 2.58
C SER A 53 -9.60 -1.68 3.49
N VAL A 54 -10.64 -0.99 3.01
CA VAL A 54 -11.93 -0.95 3.74
C VAL A 54 -12.52 -2.37 3.86
N SER A 55 -12.15 -3.30 2.96
CA SER A 55 -12.45 -4.74 3.03
C SER A 55 -12.08 -5.37 4.37
N LYS A 56 -11.04 -4.86 5.02
CA LYS A 56 -10.58 -5.37 6.32
C LYS A 56 -11.64 -5.25 7.42
N ILE A 57 -12.49 -4.22 7.34
CA ILE A 57 -13.61 -4.08 8.29
C ILE A 57 -14.66 -5.16 8.02
N TYR A 58 -14.91 -5.51 6.74
CA TYR A 58 -15.82 -6.61 6.40
C TYR A 58 -15.31 -7.94 6.92
N SER A 59 -14.01 -8.24 6.75
CA SER A 59 -13.40 -9.46 7.28
C SER A 59 -13.40 -9.50 8.80
N THR A 60 -13.10 -8.37 9.44
CA THR A 60 -13.18 -8.27 10.90
C THR A 60 -14.63 -8.46 11.38
N ALA A 61 -15.60 -7.84 10.72
CA ALA A 61 -17.03 -8.02 11.06
C ALA A 61 -17.46 -9.48 10.89
N ALA A 62 -17.04 -10.16 9.83
CA ALA A 62 -17.30 -11.59 9.61
C ALA A 62 -16.74 -12.44 10.77
N VAL A 63 -15.49 -12.22 11.15
CA VAL A 63 -14.90 -12.94 12.30
C VAL A 63 -15.61 -12.59 13.60
N MET A 64 -15.93 -11.31 13.84
CA MET A 64 -16.61 -10.89 15.07
C MET A 64 -18.07 -11.38 15.15
N GLN A 65 -18.75 -11.65 14.03
CA GLN A 65 -20.00 -12.39 14.03
C GLN A 65 -19.82 -13.82 14.55
N LEU A 66 -18.72 -14.48 14.17
CA LEU A 66 -18.38 -15.82 14.68
C LEU A 66 -17.98 -15.77 16.17
N VAL A 67 -17.39 -14.66 16.62
CA VAL A 67 -17.11 -14.41 18.05
C VAL A 67 -18.41 -14.25 18.83
N ASP A 68 -19.36 -13.44 18.36
CA ASP A 68 -20.68 -13.25 18.99
C ASP A 68 -21.46 -14.60 19.07
N GLN A 69 -21.21 -15.51 18.13
CA GLN A 69 -21.79 -16.86 18.12
C GLN A 69 -21.03 -17.87 19.01
N GLY A 70 -19.86 -17.47 19.55
CA GLY A 70 -19.00 -18.36 20.35
C GLY A 70 -18.28 -19.44 19.54
N LEU A 71 -18.12 -19.25 18.23
CA LEU A 71 -17.42 -20.17 17.31
C LEU A 71 -15.94 -19.82 17.16
N VAL A 72 -15.57 -18.56 17.40
CA VAL A 72 -14.20 -18.07 17.38
C VAL A 72 -13.91 -17.31 18.68
N GLU A 73 -12.72 -17.55 19.24
CA GLU A 73 -12.20 -16.81 20.40
C GLU A 73 -11.01 -15.97 19.92
N PRO A 74 -11.05 -14.62 20.02
CA PRO A 74 -10.02 -13.74 19.44
C PRO A 74 -8.60 -13.98 19.95
N ASP A 75 -8.45 -14.41 21.19
CA ASP A 75 -7.15 -14.64 21.84
C ASP A 75 -6.64 -16.08 21.69
N THR A 76 -7.30 -16.89 20.89
CA THR A 76 -6.88 -18.25 20.54
C THR A 76 -5.90 -18.23 19.36
N PRO A 77 -4.86 -19.10 19.36
CA PRO A 77 -3.94 -19.21 18.24
C PRO A 77 -4.62 -19.53 16.91
N VAL A 78 -4.15 -18.92 15.83
CA VAL A 78 -4.65 -19.12 14.46
C VAL A 78 -4.62 -20.59 14.06
N THR A 79 -3.63 -21.35 14.54
CA THR A 79 -3.46 -22.79 14.25
C THR A 79 -4.61 -23.67 14.72
N GLU A 80 -5.43 -23.19 15.66
CA GLU A 80 -6.65 -23.91 16.09
C GLU A 80 -7.77 -23.85 15.04
N TYR A 81 -7.76 -22.78 14.21
CA TYR A 81 -8.76 -22.59 13.15
C TYR A 81 -8.21 -22.92 11.76
N ILE A 82 -6.89 -22.82 11.57
CA ILE A 82 -6.18 -23.19 10.33
C ILE A 82 -5.08 -24.21 10.65
N PRO A 83 -5.41 -25.51 10.74
CA PRO A 83 -4.43 -26.53 11.14
C PRO A 83 -3.24 -26.66 10.18
N ASP A 84 -3.42 -26.30 8.91
CA ASP A 84 -2.38 -26.33 7.88
C ASP A 84 -1.49 -25.07 7.85
N PHE A 85 -1.80 -24.06 8.66
CA PHE A 85 -0.99 -22.84 8.76
C PHE A 85 0.36 -23.14 9.43
N THR A 86 1.43 -22.85 8.70
CA THR A 86 2.81 -22.97 9.16
C THR A 86 3.65 -21.82 8.63
N MET A 87 4.75 -21.51 9.34
CA MET A 87 5.78 -20.57 8.87
C MET A 87 7.18 -21.16 9.12
N ALA A 88 8.21 -20.59 8.48
CA ALA A 88 9.60 -20.96 8.73
C ALA A 88 10.09 -20.56 10.13
N ASP A 89 9.37 -19.73 10.83
CA ASP A 89 9.65 -19.22 12.17
C ASP A 89 8.66 -19.81 13.19
N ASP A 90 9.12 -20.64 14.12
CA ASP A 90 8.27 -21.37 15.06
C ASP A 90 7.35 -20.51 15.95
N ARG A 91 7.65 -19.21 16.09
CA ARG A 91 6.82 -18.25 16.83
C ARG A 91 5.45 -18.03 16.21
N TYR A 92 5.21 -18.46 14.97
CA TYR A 92 3.88 -18.37 14.33
C TYR A 92 2.77 -19.04 15.16
N ARG A 93 3.13 -20.00 16.03
CA ARG A 93 2.17 -20.71 16.90
C ARG A 93 1.57 -19.81 17.99
N ASP A 94 2.21 -18.67 18.25
CA ASP A 94 1.75 -17.69 19.24
C ASP A 94 0.87 -16.59 18.60
N ILE A 95 0.70 -16.60 17.27
CA ILE A 95 -0.17 -15.65 16.58
C ILE A 95 -1.62 -15.98 16.89
N THR A 96 -2.35 -15.02 17.49
CA THR A 96 -3.79 -15.14 17.77
C THR A 96 -4.63 -14.48 16.68
N VAL A 97 -5.92 -14.81 16.63
CA VAL A 97 -6.89 -14.18 15.70
C VAL A 97 -6.94 -12.66 15.89
N ARG A 98 -6.89 -12.18 17.14
CA ARG A 98 -6.82 -10.74 17.46
C ARG A 98 -5.61 -10.07 16.81
N MET A 99 -4.45 -10.70 16.86
CA MET A 99 -3.20 -10.16 16.30
C MET A 99 -3.24 -10.03 14.78
N LEU A 100 -4.11 -10.77 14.09
CA LEU A 100 -4.37 -10.56 12.66
C LEU A 100 -5.19 -9.28 12.44
N MET A 101 -6.24 -9.07 13.25
CA MET A 101 -7.17 -7.95 13.11
C MET A 101 -6.56 -6.60 13.52
N ASP A 102 -5.58 -6.57 14.44
CA ASP A 102 -4.92 -5.35 14.93
C ASP A 102 -3.50 -5.15 14.39
N HIS A 103 -3.10 -5.92 13.36
CA HIS A 103 -1.81 -5.85 12.70
C HIS A 103 -0.59 -6.17 13.57
N THR A 104 -0.75 -6.90 14.68
CA THR A 104 0.36 -7.22 15.60
C THR A 104 0.90 -8.64 15.47
N SER A 105 0.52 -9.35 14.41
CA SER A 105 0.93 -10.75 14.16
C SER A 105 2.45 -10.93 13.98
N GLY A 106 3.16 -9.89 13.54
CA GLY A 106 4.58 -9.99 13.21
C GLY A 106 4.87 -10.60 11.83
N ILE A 107 3.86 -10.93 11.02
CA ILE A 107 4.00 -11.38 9.62
C ILE A 107 4.62 -10.26 8.78
N LEU A 108 5.40 -10.63 7.73
CA LEU A 108 6.16 -9.66 6.94
C LEU A 108 5.30 -8.66 6.17
N GLY A 109 4.16 -9.10 5.62
CA GLY A 109 3.31 -8.14 4.91
C GLY A 109 2.35 -8.76 3.92
N SER A 110 2.60 -8.57 2.62
CA SER A 110 1.68 -8.97 1.56
C SER A 110 2.30 -10.00 0.63
N VAL A 111 1.65 -11.15 0.50
CA VAL A 111 1.87 -12.06 -0.64
C VAL A 111 1.28 -11.36 -1.87
N GLY A 112 2.12 -11.18 -2.91
CA GLY A 112 1.75 -10.39 -4.09
C GLY A 112 1.40 -11.23 -5.31
N ILE A 113 1.82 -12.49 -5.38
CA ILE A 113 1.59 -13.33 -6.56
C ILE A 113 0.11 -13.41 -6.91
N ASN A 114 -0.25 -12.98 -8.14
CA ASN A 114 -1.62 -12.98 -8.65
C ASN A 114 -2.64 -12.21 -7.79
N SER A 115 -2.20 -11.18 -7.07
CA SER A 115 -3.09 -10.36 -6.21
C SER A 115 -4.03 -9.46 -7.03
N ASP A 116 -3.62 -9.04 -8.21
CA ASP A 116 -4.33 -8.10 -9.07
C ASP A 116 -4.33 -8.60 -10.52
N LEU A 117 -5.52 -8.92 -11.05
CA LEU A 117 -5.67 -9.59 -12.33
C LEU A 117 -6.60 -8.83 -13.28
N TYR A 118 -6.18 -8.64 -14.55
CA TYR A 118 -6.99 -8.02 -15.60
C TYR A 118 -8.02 -8.99 -16.19
N ASP A 119 -9.29 -8.60 -16.13
CA ASP A 119 -10.47 -9.35 -16.62
C ASP A 119 -10.45 -10.83 -16.20
N ASP A 120 -9.88 -11.12 -15.02
CA ASP A 120 -9.65 -12.45 -14.48
C ASP A 120 -9.85 -12.44 -12.96
N ASN A 121 -10.47 -13.47 -12.41
CA ASN A 121 -10.81 -13.57 -10.99
C ASN A 121 -10.57 -14.97 -10.43
N ASP A 122 -9.54 -15.66 -10.88
CA ASP A 122 -9.25 -16.99 -10.34
C ASP A 122 -8.71 -16.95 -8.90
N GLY A 123 -8.91 -18.05 -8.16
CA GLY A 123 -8.54 -18.17 -6.75
C GLY A 123 -7.04 -18.43 -6.51
N SER A 124 -6.15 -18.28 -7.50
CA SER A 124 -4.75 -18.69 -7.35
C SER A 124 -3.99 -17.93 -6.27
N HIS A 125 -4.35 -16.68 -5.97
CA HIS A 125 -3.79 -15.92 -4.86
C HIS A 125 -4.14 -16.57 -3.52
N HIS A 126 -5.43 -16.80 -3.26
CA HIS A 126 -5.94 -17.47 -2.06
C HIS A 126 -5.32 -18.85 -1.87
N ASP A 127 -5.34 -19.70 -2.91
CA ASP A 127 -4.83 -21.07 -2.87
C ASP A 127 -3.33 -21.15 -2.56
N ASN A 128 -2.56 -20.11 -2.89
CA ASN A 128 -1.13 -20.05 -2.65
C ASN A 128 -0.74 -19.40 -1.32
N LEU A 129 -1.63 -18.68 -0.63
CA LEU A 129 -1.29 -17.89 0.56
C LEU A 129 -0.55 -18.72 1.63
N LEU A 130 -1.12 -19.84 2.09
CA LEU A 130 -0.51 -20.66 3.12
C LEU A 130 0.86 -21.24 2.69
N ASN A 131 0.99 -21.61 1.41
CA ASN A 131 2.27 -22.09 0.87
C ASN A 131 3.34 -21.00 0.86
N GLN A 132 2.99 -19.75 0.59
CA GLN A 132 3.95 -18.64 0.63
C GLN A 132 4.31 -18.29 2.07
N LEU A 133 3.33 -18.21 2.98
CA LEU A 133 3.57 -17.96 4.40
C LEU A 133 4.46 -19.03 5.05
N SER A 134 4.35 -20.30 4.63
CA SER A 134 5.17 -21.39 5.17
C SER A 134 6.69 -21.19 5.00
N LYS A 135 7.09 -20.33 4.06
CA LYS A 135 8.51 -20.02 3.75
C LYS A 135 9.01 -18.76 4.44
N GLN A 136 8.10 -17.97 5.04
CA GLN A 136 8.43 -16.68 5.63
C GLN A 136 8.85 -16.80 7.10
N ARG A 137 9.76 -15.91 7.51
CA ARG A 137 10.03 -15.63 8.93
C ARG A 137 9.03 -14.62 9.48
N LEU A 138 9.05 -14.40 10.79
CA LEU A 138 8.41 -13.24 11.41
C LEU A 138 9.39 -12.07 11.52
N ARG A 139 8.86 -10.86 11.43
CA ARG A 139 9.62 -9.61 11.62
C ARG A 139 9.98 -9.36 13.10
N ASN A 140 9.05 -9.70 13.99
CA ASN A 140 9.18 -9.52 15.45
C ASN A 140 8.37 -10.57 16.20
N GLU A 141 8.40 -10.51 17.54
CA GLU A 141 7.53 -11.30 18.40
C GLU A 141 6.05 -10.95 18.13
N PRO A 142 5.16 -11.95 17.97
CA PRO A 142 3.73 -11.72 17.89
C PRO A 142 3.22 -10.88 19.08
N GLY A 143 2.34 -9.93 18.81
CA GLY A 143 1.77 -9.04 19.82
C GLY A 143 2.65 -7.85 20.20
N LYS A 144 3.88 -7.71 19.70
CA LYS A 144 4.84 -6.71 20.16
C LYS A 144 4.43 -5.28 19.79
N TYR A 145 4.11 -5.04 18.55
CA TYR A 145 3.64 -3.75 18.03
C TYR A 145 2.88 -3.94 16.71
N ALA A 146 2.08 -2.94 16.35
CA ALA A 146 1.37 -2.95 15.08
C ALA A 146 2.31 -2.59 13.91
N ALA A 147 2.28 -3.43 12.87
CA ALA A 147 2.86 -3.17 11.57
C ALA A 147 1.89 -3.70 10.53
N TYR A 148 1.38 -2.81 9.69
CA TYR A 148 0.30 -3.12 8.76
C TYR A 148 0.59 -4.39 7.94
N CYS A 149 -0.35 -5.34 7.94
CA CYS A 149 -0.18 -6.66 7.35
C CYS A 149 -1.46 -7.09 6.63
N ASN A 150 -1.40 -7.24 5.31
CA ASN A 150 -2.50 -7.73 4.49
C ASN A 150 -2.72 -9.23 4.68
N ASP A 151 -1.65 -10.03 4.68
CA ASP A 151 -1.73 -11.48 4.80
C ASP A 151 -2.49 -11.95 6.06
N GLY A 152 -2.46 -11.12 7.13
CA GLY A 152 -3.27 -11.37 8.31
C GLY A 152 -4.76 -11.44 8.01
N PHE A 153 -5.25 -10.61 7.10
CA PHE A 153 -6.66 -10.58 6.69
C PHE A 153 -6.99 -11.67 5.67
N GLY A 154 -6.04 -12.11 4.86
CA GLY A 154 -6.17 -13.35 4.09
C GLY A 154 -6.30 -14.58 5.00
N LEU A 155 -5.59 -14.61 6.15
CA LEU A 155 -5.80 -15.66 7.17
C LEU A 155 -7.17 -15.56 7.84
N LEU A 156 -7.73 -14.34 8.06
CA LEU A 156 -9.10 -14.19 8.58
C LEU A 156 -10.15 -14.72 7.60
N GLU A 157 -9.95 -14.50 6.30
CA GLU A 157 -10.76 -15.10 5.23
C GLU A 157 -10.79 -16.62 5.38
N ILE A 158 -9.64 -17.28 5.47
CA ILE A 158 -9.53 -18.74 5.64
C ILE A 158 -10.15 -19.21 6.97
N ILE A 159 -10.05 -18.42 8.06
CA ILE A 159 -10.73 -18.74 9.32
C ILE A 159 -12.24 -18.77 9.14
N VAL A 160 -12.82 -17.77 8.45
CA VAL A 160 -14.26 -17.74 8.16
C VAL A 160 -14.66 -19.00 7.38
N GLU A 161 -13.90 -19.37 6.35
CA GLU A 161 -14.18 -20.54 5.54
C GLU A 161 -14.09 -21.85 6.31
N ASN A 162 -13.04 -22.03 7.09
CA ASN A 162 -12.85 -23.27 7.86
C ASN A 162 -13.89 -23.44 8.97
N VAL A 163 -14.29 -22.35 9.63
CA VAL A 163 -15.28 -22.41 10.73
C VAL A 163 -16.70 -22.62 10.21
N THR A 164 -17.04 -22.01 9.06
CA THR A 164 -18.41 -22.04 8.54
C THR A 164 -18.66 -23.12 7.48
N GLY A 165 -17.62 -23.52 6.76
CA GLY A 165 -17.71 -24.40 5.59
C GLY A 165 -18.28 -23.71 4.35
N MET A 166 -18.41 -22.37 4.38
CA MET A 166 -18.81 -21.52 3.25
C MET A 166 -17.55 -20.89 2.64
N SER A 167 -17.55 -20.57 1.35
CA SER A 167 -16.54 -19.67 0.81
C SER A 167 -16.68 -18.27 1.42
N TYR A 168 -15.58 -17.52 1.50
CA TYR A 168 -15.64 -16.15 2.01
C TYR A 168 -16.62 -15.27 1.22
N THR A 169 -16.63 -15.40 -0.11
CA THR A 169 -17.60 -14.72 -0.98
C THR A 169 -19.05 -15.01 -0.62
N GLU A 170 -19.39 -16.29 -0.41
CA GLU A 170 -20.74 -16.69 0.03
C GLU A 170 -21.07 -16.14 1.41
N TYR A 171 -20.10 -16.16 2.32
CA TYR A 171 -20.28 -15.62 3.68
C TYR A 171 -20.58 -14.12 3.65
N VAL A 172 -19.80 -13.34 2.92
CA VAL A 172 -20.01 -11.88 2.77
C VAL A 172 -21.38 -11.60 2.18
N ARG A 173 -21.77 -12.33 1.13
CA ARG A 173 -23.08 -12.16 0.51
C ARG A 173 -24.23 -12.43 1.49
N GLU A 174 -24.23 -13.60 2.14
CA GLU A 174 -25.37 -14.04 2.95
C GLU A 174 -25.43 -13.37 4.33
N ASN A 175 -24.27 -13.17 4.98
CA ASN A 175 -24.22 -12.71 6.36
C ASN A 175 -23.94 -11.21 6.51
N ILE A 176 -23.54 -10.52 5.44
CA ILE A 176 -23.30 -9.07 5.45
C ILE A 176 -24.24 -8.38 4.45
N SER A 177 -24.10 -8.64 3.15
CA SER A 177 -24.83 -7.90 2.11
C SER A 177 -26.34 -8.12 2.20
N ASP A 178 -26.81 -9.37 2.24
CA ASP A 178 -28.22 -9.70 2.36
C ASP A 178 -28.80 -9.27 3.71
N ALA A 179 -28.04 -9.41 4.81
CA ALA A 179 -28.46 -8.97 6.13
C ALA A 179 -28.69 -7.44 6.19
N LEU A 180 -27.89 -6.66 5.48
CA LEU A 180 -28.04 -5.20 5.36
C LEU A 180 -29.04 -4.77 4.27
N GLY A 181 -29.44 -5.68 3.40
CA GLY A 181 -30.30 -5.39 2.24
C GLY A 181 -29.60 -4.54 1.18
N VAL A 182 -28.27 -4.63 1.07
CA VAL A 182 -27.48 -3.98 0.02
C VAL A 182 -27.30 -4.94 -1.17
N MET A 183 -27.29 -4.40 -2.39
CA MET A 183 -27.32 -5.23 -3.60
C MET A 183 -26.06 -5.10 -4.48
N HIS A 184 -25.20 -4.13 -4.19
CA HIS A 184 -24.03 -3.80 -5.00
C HIS A 184 -22.74 -3.95 -4.18
N THR A 185 -22.78 -4.81 -3.17
CA THR A 185 -21.64 -5.18 -2.34
C THR A 185 -21.34 -6.66 -2.49
N GLY A 186 -20.10 -7.00 -2.82
CA GLY A 186 -19.62 -8.37 -2.99
C GLY A 186 -18.12 -8.42 -3.13
N THR A 187 -17.58 -9.56 -3.54
CA THR A 187 -16.16 -9.73 -3.82
C THR A 187 -15.88 -9.61 -5.32
N SER A 188 -14.61 -9.56 -5.72
CA SER A 188 -14.19 -9.66 -7.13
C SER A 188 -14.75 -10.91 -7.82
N VAL A 189 -15.01 -11.99 -7.08
CA VAL A 189 -15.54 -13.25 -7.61
C VAL A 189 -16.99 -13.10 -8.06
N ASP A 190 -17.83 -12.39 -7.28
CA ASP A 190 -19.25 -12.17 -7.58
C ASP A 190 -19.48 -11.18 -8.72
N LEU A 191 -18.57 -10.22 -8.89
CA LEU A 191 -18.82 -9.03 -9.70
C LEU A 191 -18.08 -9.02 -11.03
N LEU A 192 -17.46 -10.15 -11.42
CA LEU A 192 -16.79 -10.28 -12.72
C LEU A 192 -17.72 -9.86 -13.87
N GLY A 193 -17.25 -8.89 -14.66
CA GLY A 193 -17.98 -8.41 -15.84
C GLY A 193 -19.21 -7.57 -15.55
N SER A 194 -19.40 -7.06 -14.33
CA SER A 194 -20.48 -6.14 -14.02
C SER A 194 -20.33 -4.81 -14.78
N ASP A 195 -21.37 -4.37 -15.48
CA ASP A 195 -21.43 -3.08 -16.17
C ASP A 195 -21.44 -1.87 -15.22
N MET A 196 -21.59 -2.12 -13.91
CA MET A 196 -21.57 -1.08 -12.87
C MET A 196 -20.16 -0.82 -12.33
N LEU A 197 -19.18 -1.65 -12.62
CA LEU A 197 -17.80 -1.41 -12.18
C LEU A 197 -17.26 -0.13 -12.78
N VAL A 198 -16.56 0.65 -11.95
CA VAL A 198 -15.85 1.82 -12.43
C VAL A 198 -14.74 1.39 -13.39
N PRO A 199 -14.55 2.09 -14.52
CA PRO A 199 -13.50 1.70 -15.46
C PRO A 199 -12.09 1.85 -14.88
N SER A 200 -11.25 0.85 -15.07
CA SER A 200 -9.83 0.89 -14.68
C SER A 200 -9.02 1.77 -15.63
N PHE A 201 -8.08 2.54 -15.07
CA PHE A 201 -7.18 3.42 -15.81
C PHE A 201 -5.74 3.27 -15.33
N SER A 202 -4.78 3.47 -16.23
CA SER A 202 -3.36 3.61 -15.88
C SER A 202 -3.07 5.02 -15.34
N VAL A 203 -1.91 5.20 -14.73
CA VAL A 203 -1.39 6.53 -14.31
C VAL A 203 -1.34 7.53 -15.48
N GLY A 204 -1.24 7.05 -16.72
CA GLY A 204 -1.27 7.86 -17.94
C GLY A 204 -2.67 8.13 -18.51
N ASN A 205 -3.73 7.84 -17.77
CA ASN A 205 -5.13 7.94 -18.20
C ASN A 205 -5.49 7.04 -19.41
N LEU A 206 -4.77 5.96 -19.63
CA LEU A 206 -5.16 4.95 -20.60
C LEU A 206 -6.20 4.03 -19.97
N ARG A 207 -7.30 3.78 -20.67
CA ARG A 207 -8.32 2.85 -20.20
C ARG A 207 -7.78 1.42 -20.29
N LEU A 208 -7.83 0.71 -19.17
CA LEU A 208 -7.36 -0.67 -19.04
C LEU A 208 -8.52 -1.66 -19.09
N ASP A 209 -8.20 -2.94 -19.22
CA ASP A 209 -9.07 -4.03 -18.82
C ASP A 209 -9.39 -3.87 -17.33
N THR A 210 -10.51 -4.44 -16.88
CA THR A 210 -10.91 -4.31 -15.47
C THR A 210 -9.91 -5.05 -14.59
N CYS A 211 -9.30 -4.34 -13.64
CA CYS A 211 -8.39 -4.94 -12.68
C CYS A 211 -9.20 -5.42 -11.46
N TYR A 212 -9.08 -6.71 -11.13
CA TYR A 212 -9.71 -7.34 -9.98
C TYR A 212 -8.68 -7.61 -8.90
N CYS A 213 -8.94 -7.10 -7.69
CA CYS A 213 -8.17 -7.44 -6.49
C CYS A 213 -8.60 -8.82 -5.99
N MET A 214 -7.67 -9.77 -5.99
CA MET A 214 -7.90 -11.15 -5.59
C MET A 214 -7.56 -11.44 -4.13
N CYS A 215 -7.13 -10.44 -3.39
CA CYS A 215 -6.92 -10.48 -1.94
C CYS A 215 -8.25 -10.23 -1.22
N LEU A 216 -9.18 -11.20 -1.24
CA LEU A 216 -10.58 -10.99 -0.88
C LEU A 216 -10.74 -10.45 0.55
N GLY A 217 -10.05 -11.05 1.51
CA GLY A 217 -10.16 -10.69 2.93
C GLY A 217 -9.52 -9.35 3.28
N ASP A 218 -8.52 -8.90 2.54
CA ASP A 218 -7.80 -7.68 2.86
C ASP A 218 -8.08 -6.48 1.94
N GLY A 219 -8.51 -6.74 0.70
CA GLY A 219 -8.66 -5.69 -0.32
C GLY A 219 -9.76 -5.92 -1.34
N GLY A 220 -10.33 -7.12 -1.45
CA GLY A 220 -11.16 -7.57 -2.57
C GLY A 220 -12.67 -7.37 -2.44
N ILE A 221 -13.14 -6.52 -1.53
CA ILE A 221 -14.54 -6.10 -1.48
C ILE A 221 -14.77 -4.97 -2.48
N TYR A 222 -15.89 -5.05 -3.17
CA TYR A 222 -16.40 -4.08 -4.11
C TYR A 222 -17.76 -3.58 -3.65
N ALA A 223 -17.97 -2.28 -3.67
CA ALA A 223 -19.22 -1.69 -3.24
C ALA A 223 -19.50 -0.33 -3.90
N THR A 224 -20.75 0.12 -3.86
CA THR A 224 -21.10 1.52 -4.10
C THR A 224 -20.83 2.36 -2.85
N ALA A 225 -20.73 3.68 -2.99
CA ALA A 225 -20.63 4.59 -1.84
C ALA A 225 -21.85 4.46 -0.91
N SER A 226 -23.06 4.28 -1.48
CA SER A 226 -24.28 4.08 -0.72
C SER A 226 -24.23 2.82 0.13
N ASP A 227 -23.84 1.68 -0.47
CA ASP A 227 -23.78 0.41 0.22
C ASP A 227 -22.69 0.41 1.29
N THR A 228 -21.52 1.03 1.00
CA THR A 228 -20.45 1.20 1.98
C THR A 228 -20.90 2.05 3.18
N ALA A 229 -21.69 3.11 2.95
CA ALA A 229 -22.23 3.92 4.03
C ALA A 229 -23.32 3.17 4.85
N VAL A 230 -24.12 2.29 4.21
CA VAL A 230 -25.06 1.41 4.90
C VAL A 230 -24.30 0.39 5.76
N PHE A 231 -23.22 -0.20 5.24
CA PHE A 231 -22.34 -1.06 6.03
C PHE A 231 -21.77 -0.30 7.24
N GLY A 232 -21.26 0.92 7.05
CA GLY A 232 -20.81 1.77 8.15
C GLY A 232 -21.91 2.06 9.18
N ALA A 233 -23.17 2.23 8.77
CA ALA A 233 -24.29 2.47 9.68
C ALA A 233 -24.63 1.26 10.58
N SER A 234 -24.23 0.04 10.22
CA SER A 234 -24.38 -1.13 11.09
C SER A 234 -23.51 -1.08 12.35
N PHE A 235 -22.52 -0.17 12.37
CA PHE A 235 -21.69 0.09 13.56
C PHE A 235 -22.30 1.14 14.51
N PHE A 236 -23.49 1.67 14.23
CA PHE A 236 -24.17 2.57 15.17
C PHE A 236 -24.49 1.87 16.47
N THR A 237 -24.35 2.59 17.58
CA THR A 237 -24.74 2.11 18.90
C THR A 237 -26.24 1.75 18.90
N GLY A 238 -26.55 0.53 19.31
CA GLY A 238 -27.90 -0.04 19.34
C GLY A 238 -28.41 -0.59 18.02
N ASP A 239 -27.56 -0.75 16.99
CA ASP A 239 -27.89 -1.48 15.76
C ASP A 239 -27.29 -2.89 15.81
N ASP A 240 -28.12 -3.90 16.09
CA ASP A 240 -27.68 -5.29 16.22
C ASP A 240 -27.79 -6.09 14.90
N THR A 241 -27.84 -5.41 13.75
CA THR A 241 -28.04 -6.08 12.45
C THR A 241 -26.88 -7.02 12.11
N LEU A 242 -25.63 -6.59 12.30
CA LEU A 242 -24.45 -7.42 12.02
C LEU A 242 -23.77 -7.89 13.29
N LEU A 243 -23.59 -7.01 14.27
CA LEU A 243 -22.75 -7.22 15.45
C LEU A 243 -23.44 -6.71 16.72
N SER A 244 -23.16 -7.36 17.85
CA SER A 244 -23.52 -6.83 19.15
C SER A 244 -22.77 -5.52 19.45
N ASP A 245 -23.35 -4.64 20.30
CA ASP A 245 -22.64 -3.43 20.75
C ASP A 245 -21.31 -3.77 21.45
N ALA A 246 -21.23 -4.91 22.13
CA ALA A 246 -20.01 -5.37 22.76
C ALA A 246 -18.90 -5.68 21.71
N ALA A 247 -19.23 -6.34 20.60
CA ALA A 247 -18.31 -6.63 19.52
C ALA A 247 -17.82 -5.32 18.85
N LYS A 248 -18.75 -4.40 18.55
CA LYS A 248 -18.42 -3.07 17.99
C LYS A 248 -17.49 -2.25 18.87
N GLU A 249 -17.73 -2.27 20.19
CA GLU A 249 -16.86 -1.58 21.16
C GLU A 249 -15.46 -2.18 21.16
N VAL A 250 -15.32 -3.50 21.14
CA VAL A 250 -14.02 -4.18 21.06
C VAL A 250 -13.29 -3.79 19.76
N MET A 251 -13.99 -3.74 18.62
CA MET A 251 -13.40 -3.31 17.34
C MET A 251 -12.93 -1.86 17.37
N ALA A 252 -13.68 -0.98 18.03
CA ALA A 252 -13.41 0.46 18.13
C ALA A 252 -12.58 0.84 19.36
N THR A 253 -11.79 -0.09 19.91
CA THR A 253 -10.93 0.16 21.08
C THR A 253 -9.48 -0.05 20.72
N ARG A 254 -8.63 0.92 21.05
CA ARG A 254 -7.17 0.80 20.94
C ARG A 254 -6.65 -0.26 21.91
N ARG A 255 -5.52 -0.85 21.60
CA ARG A 255 -4.84 -1.75 22.53
C ARG A 255 -4.49 -1.04 23.84
N SER A 256 -4.72 -1.73 24.95
CA SER A 256 -4.42 -1.19 26.29
C SER A 256 -2.92 -1.11 26.62
N ASP A 257 -2.10 -1.94 25.97
CA ASP A 257 -0.64 -2.04 26.14
C ASP A 257 0.14 -1.34 25.01
N ASN A 258 -0.48 -0.34 24.39
CA ASN A 258 0.04 0.36 23.22
C ASN A 258 1.23 1.27 23.55
N ALA A 259 2.43 0.68 23.63
CA ALA A 259 3.67 1.39 23.92
C ALA A 259 4.11 2.34 22.79
N TYR A 260 3.56 2.19 21.58
CA TYR A 260 3.96 2.91 20.39
C TYR A 260 2.92 3.91 19.88
N GLU A 261 1.87 4.15 20.67
CA GLU A 261 0.79 5.10 20.35
C GLU A 261 0.10 4.78 19.01
N ASP A 262 -0.10 3.47 18.71
CA ASP A 262 -0.85 3.05 17.54
C ASP A 262 -2.32 3.51 17.67
N GLU A 263 -2.91 3.93 16.54
CA GLU A 263 -4.30 4.41 16.49
C GLU A 263 -5.28 3.31 16.07
N ASN A 264 -4.78 2.11 15.76
CA ASN A 264 -5.55 1.01 15.21
C ASN A 264 -6.51 0.40 16.23
N GLY A 265 -7.71 0.04 15.71
CA GLY A 265 -8.61 -0.92 16.34
C GLY A 265 -8.57 -2.26 15.64
N LEU A 266 -9.56 -3.13 15.89
CA LEU A 266 -9.69 -4.36 15.12
C LEU A 266 -10.30 -4.02 13.74
N GLY A 267 -9.47 -4.09 12.70
CA GLY A 267 -9.81 -3.74 11.33
C GLY A 267 -9.81 -2.23 11.03
N TRP A 268 -9.91 -1.36 12.01
CA TRP A 268 -9.91 0.09 11.85
C TRP A 268 -8.49 0.67 11.84
N ASP A 269 -8.19 1.64 10.94
CA ASP A 269 -6.96 2.43 11.00
C ASP A 269 -6.97 3.42 12.16
N TYR A 270 -8.16 3.92 12.48
CA TYR A 270 -8.41 4.82 13.59
C TYR A 270 -9.55 4.25 14.45
N ALA A 271 -9.22 3.72 15.63
CA ALA A 271 -10.21 3.31 16.62
C ALA A 271 -10.83 4.53 17.32
N GLU A 272 -10.04 5.59 17.44
CA GLU A 272 -10.42 6.88 18.01
C GLU A 272 -9.64 7.97 17.27
N MET A 273 -10.35 8.87 16.64
CA MET A 273 -9.72 10.02 16.00
C MET A 273 -9.62 11.16 17.00
N LEU A 274 -8.39 11.44 17.49
CA LEU A 274 -8.09 12.39 18.54
C LEU A 274 -8.78 13.75 18.36
N ARG A 275 -8.89 14.23 17.12
CA ARG A 275 -9.56 15.48 16.77
C ARG A 275 -11.03 15.54 17.27
N TYR A 276 -11.75 14.44 17.17
CA TYR A 276 -13.16 14.31 17.56
C TYR A 276 -13.29 13.89 19.03
N GLU A 277 -12.42 13.02 19.51
CA GLU A 277 -12.39 12.56 20.89
C GLU A 277 -12.24 13.73 21.87
N GLN A 278 -11.40 14.73 21.55
CA GLN A 278 -11.24 15.95 22.34
C GLN A 278 -12.55 16.75 22.50
N GLN A 279 -13.51 16.53 21.63
CA GLN A 279 -14.86 17.12 21.69
C GLN A 279 -15.91 16.14 22.24
N GLY A 280 -15.47 14.97 22.72
CA GLY A 280 -16.35 13.93 23.26
C GLY A 280 -17.12 13.13 22.20
N VAL A 281 -16.66 13.15 20.95
CA VAL A 281 -17.24 12.39 19.85
C VAL A 281 -16.33 11.23 19.49
N LYS A 282 -16.83 9.99 19.60
CA LYS A 282 -16.10 8.81 19.12
C LYS A 282 -16.25 8.70 17.61
N VAL A 283 -15.13 8.66 16.90
CA VAL A 283 -15.09 8.49 15.44
C VAL A 283 -14.09 7.42 15.08
N VAL A 284 -14.50 6.43 14.30
CA VAL A 284 -13.66 5.40 13.72
C VAL A 284 -13.51 5.61 12.22
N GLY A 285 -12.38 5.19 11.66
CA GLY A 285 -12.11 5.40 10.23
C GLY A 285 -11.22 4.33 9.63
N LYS A 286 -11.42 4.08 8.32
CA LYS A 286 -10.60 3.17 7.52
C LYS A 286 -10.43 3.65 6.10
N GLY A 287 -9.17 3.74 5.67
CA GLY A 287 -8.81 4.00 4.28
C GLY A 287 -8.63 2.72 3.47
N GLY A 288 -8.76 2.83 2.15
CA GLY A 288 -8.50 1.75 1.21
C GLY A 288 -7.97 2.28 -0.11
N ASP A 289 -6.92 1.63 -0.64
CA ASP A 289 -6.30 1.96 -1.92
C ASP A 289 -6.03 0.66 -2.68
N VAL A 290 -6.47 0.58 -3.93
CA VAL A 290 -6.16 -0.49 -4.89
C VAL A 290 -6.05 0.13 -6.28
N SER A 291 -4.89 0.04 -6.91
CA SER A 291 -4.65 0.67 -8.22
C SER A 291 -5.10 2.14 -8.26
N MET A 292 -6.15 2.44 -8.99
CA MET A 292 -6.72 3.79 -9.11
C MET A 292 -7.99 3.98 -8.26
N ASP A 293 -8.49 2.92 -7.60
CA ASP A 293 -9.67 2.99 -6.75
C ASP A 293 -9.27 3.28 -5.31
N HIS A 294 -9.90 4.28 -4.72
CA HIS A 294 -9.62 4.74 -3.37
C HIS A 294 -10.91 4.90 -2.59
N ALA A 295 -10.88 4.51 -1.33
CA ALA A 295 -12.04 4.57 -0.43
C ALA A 295 -11.65 5.14 0.92
N PHE A 296 -12.62 5.77 1.60
CA PHE A 296 -12.55 6.05 3.02
C PHE A 296 -13.93 5.88 3.64
N LEU A 297 -14.02 5.08 4.69
CA LEU A 297 -15.21 4.92 5.52
C LEU A 297 -14.96 5.55 6.88
N MET A 298 -15.85 6.46 7.30
CA MET A 298 -15.82 7.14 8.59
C MET A 298 -17.14 7.00 9.29
N VAL A 299 -17.12 6.62 10.57
CA VAL A 299 -18.33 6.38 11.35
C VAL A 299 -18.22 7.06 12.72
N ALA A 300 -19.24 7.81 13.10
CA ALA A 300 -19.47 8.26 14.47
C ALA A 300 -20.65 7.45 15.06
N PRO A 301 -20.37 6.37 15.83
CA PRO A 301 -21.39 5.39 16.22
C PRO A 301 -22.51 5.98 17.09
N ASP A 302 -22.15 6.79 18.06
CA ASP A 302 -23.12 7.38 19.02
C ASP A 302 -23.94 8.50 18.38
N GLU A 303 -23.34 9.27 17.49
CA GLU A 303 -23.98 10.32 16.69
C GLU A 303 -24.79 9.76 15.54
N GLN A 304 -24.68 8.47 15.23
CA GLN A 304 -25.34 7.82 14.10
C GLN A 304 -25.03 8.53 12.76
N ILE A 305 -23.74 8.77 12.50
CA ILE A 305 -23.24 9.33 11.25
C ILE A 305 -22.32 8.28 10.59
N SER A 306 -22.57 7.98 9.32
CA SER A 306 -21.72 7.15 8.49
C SER A 306 -21.45 7.86 7.17
N ILE A 307 -20.18 7.99 6.81
CA ILE A 307 -19.71 8.69 5.62
C ILE A 307 -18.78 7.76 4.85
N ALA A 308 -19.10 7.52 3.59
CA ALA A 308 -18.25 6.80 2.65
C ALA A 308 -17.87 7.71 1.48
N VAL A 309 -16.58 7.82 1.20
CA VAL A 309 -16.04 8.57 0.06
C VAL A 309 -15.26 7.60 -0.81
N LEU A 310 -15.71 7.44 -2.06
CA LEU A 310 -15.07 6.58 -3.05
C LEU A 310 -14.62 7.43 -4.23
N SER A 311 -13.43 7.14 -4.78
CA SER A 311 -12.90 7.84 -5.95
C SER A 311 -12.09 6.91 -6.83
N ASN A 312 -12.04 7.22 -8.13
CA ASN A 312 -11.11 6.63 -9.08
C ASN A 312 -10.06 7.69 -9.42
N GLY A 313 -8.86 7.50 -8.89
CA GLY A 313 -7.81 8.50 -8.83
C GLY A 313 -7.78 9.32 -7.54
N GLY A 314 -6.62 9.86 -7.21
CA GLY A 314 -6.36 10.55 -5.95
C GLY A 314 -5.65 9.66 -4.93
N SER A 315 -6.21 9.51 -3.74
CA SER A 315 -5.75 8.60 -2.69
C SER A 315 -6.78 8.52 -1.56
N SER A 316 -6.76 7.43 -0.78
CA SER A 316 -7.58 7.32 0.44
C SER A 316 -7.35 8.46 1.43
N ALA A 317 -6.15 9.02 1.46
CA ALA A 317 -5.83 10.18 2.29
C ALA A 317 -6.58 11.47 1.88
N ILE A 318 -6.84 11.66 0.58
CA ILE A 318 -7.70 12.76 0.10
C ILE A 318 -9.17 12.47 0.47
N ASN A 319 -9.59 11.21 0.31
CA ASN A 319 -10.93 10.79 0.68
C ASN A 319 -11.19 10.94 2.19
N ASP A 320 -10.18 10.68 3.03
CA ASP A 320 -10.21 10.94 4.48
C ASP A 320 -10.48 12.42 4.77
N LEU A 321 -9.75 13.35 4.14
CA LEU A 321 -9.97 14.78 4.33
C LEU A 321 -11.38 15.23 3.91
N VAL A 322 -11.90 14.67 2.83
CA VAL A 322 -13.27 14.94 2.40
C VAL A 322 -14.26 14.41 3.43
N ALA A 323 -14.05 13.18 3.92
CA ALA A 323 -14.89 12.58 4.96
C ALA A 323 -14.86 13.37 6.27
N GLN A 324 -13.66 13.83 6.72
CA GLN A 324 -13.54 14.70 7.90
C GLN A 324 -14.28 16.01 7.70
N THR A 325 -14.16 16.64 6.54
CA THR A 325 -14.87 17.89 6.24
C THR A 325 -16.39 17.72 6.30
N LEU A 326 -16.90 16.59 5.77
CA LEU A 326 -18.32 16.27 5.83
C LEU A 326 -18.78 15.97 7.25
N MET A 327 -17.96 15.25 8.03
CA MET A 327 -18.23 14.96 9.44
C MET A 327 -18.33 16.26 10.24
N ASP A 328 -17.37 17.19 10.05
CA ASP A 328 -17.38 18.50 10.71
C ASP A 328 -18.68 19.26 10.42
N VAL A 329 -19.09 19.36 9.15
CA VAL A 329 -20.34 20.05 8.78
C VAL A 329 -21.55 19.44 9.47
N VAL A 330 -21.66 18.11 9.51
CA VAL A 330 -22.80 17.44 10.14
C VAL A 330 -22.80 17.62 11.67
N LEU A 331 -21.61 17.56 12.29
CA LEU A 331 -21.46 17.78 13.74
C LEU A 331 -21.76 19.24 14.11
N GLU A 332 -21.29 20.21 13.31
CA GLU A 332 -21.60 21.63 13.51
C GLU A 332 -23.11 21.92 13.41
N GLU A 333 -23.82 21.31 12.45
CA GLU A 333 -25.29 21.42 12.36
C GLU A 333 -25.99 20.85 13.62
N ARG A 334 -25.36 19.94 14.33
CA ARG A 334 -25.84 19.38 15.62
C ARG A 334 -25.35 20.18 16.82
N GLY A 335 -24.59 21.26 16.60
CA GLY A 335 -24.07 22.16 17.65
C GLY A 335 -22.76 21.68 18.28
N ILE A 336 -22.08 20.70 17.69
CA ILE A 336 -20.77 20.22 18.12
C ILE A 336 -19.70 20.90 17.26
N MET A 337 -18.93 21.81 17.85
CA MET A 337 -17.87 22.53 17.13
C MET A 337 -16.56 21.73 17.21
N ILE A 338 -15.94 21.48 16.07
CA ILE A 338 -14.64 20.82 16.01
C ILE A 338 -13.54 21.88 15.91
N GLU A 339 -12.64 21.88 16.89
CA GLU A 339 -11.51 22.82 16.93
C GLU A 339 -10.40 22.32 16.01
N GLU A 340 -9.85 23.21 15.18
CA GLU A 340 -8.66 22.89 14.38
C GLU A 340 -7.45 22.72 15.30
N PRO A 341 -6.56 21.74 15.06
CA PRO A 341 -5.34 21.59 15.82
C PRO A 341 -4.49 22.87 15.76
N GLY A 342 -3.92 23.26 16.89
CA GLY A 342 -3.00 24.39 16.93
C GLY A 342 -1.81 24.20 15.99
N GLN A 343 -1.35 25.28 15.36
CA GLN A 343 -0.13 25.22 14.54
C GLN A 343 1.08 25.03 15.45
N PRO A 344 2.06 24.18 15.07
CA PRO A 344 3.28 23.98 15.83
C PRO A 344 4.11 25.28 15.91
N ASP A 345 4.87 25.45 17.02
CA ASP A 345 5.77 26.57 17.17
C ASP A 345 7.01 26.38 16.29
N CYS A 346 7.11 27.17 15.23
CA CYS A 346 8.21 27.15 14.28
C CYS A 346 9.37 28.08 14.67
N THR A 347 9.43 28.55 15.90
CA THR A 347 10.56 29.38 16.38
C THR A 347 11.86 28.57 16.32
N ILE A 348 12.79 29.01 15.50
CA ILE A 348 14.07 28.32 15.30
C ILE A 348 14.97 28.56 16.53
N ILE A 349 15.53 27.48 17.05
CA ILE A 349 16.57 27.49 18.08
C ILE A 349 17.91 27.29 17.39
N GLU A 350 18.84 28.25 17.53
CA GLU A 350 20.08 28.32 16.77
C GLU A 350 21.03 27.13 17.02
N ASN A 351 21.07 26.62 18.25
CA ASN A 351 21.96 25.53 18.64
C ASN A 351 21.17 24.30 19.05
N ILE A 352 21.41 23.19 18.36
CA ILE A 352 20.87 21.89 18.71
C ILE A 352 21.52 21.40 20.00
N PRO A 353 20.78 20.88 20.99
CA PRO A 353 21.37 20.28 22.20
C PRO A 353 22.38 19.18 21.87
N GLU A 354 23.50 19.14 22.63
CA GLU A 354 24.62 18.21 22.35
C GLU A 354 24.22 16.74 22.36
N GLU A 355 23.18 16.38 23.12
CA GLU A 355 22.65 15.03 23.21
C GLU A 355 22.15 14.47 21.87
N TYR A 356 21.78 15.33 20.94
CA TYR A 356 21.36 14.88 19.60
C TYR A 356 22.49 14.27 18.77
N ASN A 357 23.76 14.51 19.12
CA ASN A 357 24.88 13.87 18.44
C ASN A 357 24.85 12.33 18.59
N ASP A 358 24.20 11.80 19.62
CA ASP A 358 24.00 10.36 19.81
C ASP A 358 23.09 9.72 18.75
N TYR A 359 22.30 10.53 18.05
CA TYR A 359 21.46 10.09 16.96
C TYR A 359 22.15 10.11 15.58
N ALA A 360 23.38 10.60 15.49
CA ALA A 360 24.12 10.53 14.23
C ALA A 360 24.39 9.08 13.82
N GLY A 361 24.28 8.77 12.54
CA GLY A 361 24.48 7.40 12.04
C GLY A 361 23.66 7.08 10.80
N TRP A 362 23.56 5.79 10.51
CA TRP A 362 22.82 5.26 9.37
C TRP A 362 21.39 4.89 9.75
N TYR A 363 20.47 5.18 8.85
CA TYR A 363 19.04 4.89 9.03
C TYR A 363 18.44 4.35 7.74
N VAL A 364 17.50 3.42 7.86
CA VAL A 364 16.53 3.14 6.81
C VAL A 364 15.31 4.02 7.07
N MET A 365 14.89 4.80 6.08
CA MET A 365 13.67 5.59 6.14
C MET A 365 12.70 5.13 5.05
N THR A 366 11.42 5.05 5.39
CA THR A 366 10.36 4.83 4.40
C THR A 366 9.81 6.19 3.98
N LEU A 367 10.09 6.58 2.75
CA LEU A 367 9.66 7.84 2.14
C LEU A 367 8.83 7.53 0.89
N GLY A 368 7.51 7.43 1.05
CA GLY A 368 6.61 6.97 0.00
C GLY A 368 6.46 5.45 0.00
N GLU A 369 6.58 4.82 -1.17
CA GLU A 369 6.38 3.37 -1.35
C GLU A 369 7.64 2.52 -1.08
N GLY A 370 8.82 3.14 -1.01
CA GLY A 370 10.10 2.43 -0.89
C GLY A 370 10.94 2.88 0.28
N ASP A 371 12.15 2.32 0.32
CA ASP A 371 13.16 2.60 1.32
C ASP A 371 14.20 3.57 0.80
N THR A 372 14.70 4.39 1.70
CA THR A 372 15.83 5.28 1.46
C THR A 372 16.88 5.04 2.52
N LEU A 373 18.12 4.75 2.12
CA LEU A 373 19.23 4.75 3.05
C LEU A 373 19.58 6.20 3.38
N CYS A 374 19.61 6.53 4.67
CA CYS A 374 19.89 7.87 5.14
C CYS A 374 21.12 7.89 6.05
N ARG A 375 21.97 8.89 5.86
CA ARG A 375 23.02 9.21 6.80
C ARG A 375 22.69 10.51 7.52
N ILE A 376 22.58 10.42 8.85
CA ILE A 376 22.24 11.55 9.73
C ILE A 376 23.49 12.11 10.38
N SER A 377 23.62 13.44 10.37
CA SER A 377 24.69 14.17 11.04
C SER A 377 24.19 15.54 11.52
N PHE A 378 24.96 16.15 12.46
CA PHE A 378 24.65 17.43 13.06
C PHE A 378 25.86 18.39 12.88
N PRO A 379 26.12 18.89 11.64
CA PRO A 379 27.28 19.73 11.36
C PRO A 379 27.19 21.01 12.17
N GLU A 380 28.30 21.33 12.89
CA GLU A 380 28.46 22.51 13.74
C GLU A 380 27.37 22.66 14.84
N GLY A 381 26.56 21.62 15.10
CA GLY A 381 25.46 21.68 16.06
C GLY A 381 24.31 22.64 15.68
N ARG A 382 24.20 23.00 14.40
CA ARG A 382 23.19 23.97 13.92
C ARG A 382 22.09 23.37 13.09
N TYR A 383 22.38 22.28 12.38
CA TYR A 383 21.45 21.64 11.45
C TYR A 383 21.42 20.16 11.70
N LEU A 384 20.24 19.55 11.56
CA LEU A 384 20.10 18.14 11.29
C LEU A 384 20.25 17.97 9.77
N HIS A 385 21.33 17.35 9.34
CA HIS A 385 21.63 17.07 7.95
C HIS A 385 21.31 15.61 7.63
N ILE A 386 20.44 15.39 6.66
CA ILE A 386 20.04 14.07 6.16
C ILE A 386 20.53 13.91 4.72
N GLU A 387 21.53 13.08 4.54
CA GLU A 387 21.96 12.57 3.24
C GLU A 387 21.08 11.38 2.89
N LYS A 388 20.37 11.44 1.76
CA LYS A 388 19.44 10.43 1.27
C LYS A 388 20.04 9.73 0.06
N ILE A 389 20.31 8.44 0.19
CA ILE A 389 20.96 7.60 -0.81
C ILE A 389 19.94 6.62 -1.36
N SER A 390 19.81 6.59 -2.67
CA SER A 390 18.99 5.64 -3.44
C SER A 390 19.85 4.99 -4.53
N SER A 391 19.34 3.95 -5.16
CA SER A 391 20.01 3.28 -6.29
C SER A 391 20.34 4.23 -7.47
N ARG A 392 19.68 5.39 -7.54
CA ARG A 392 19.77 6.33 -8.67
C ARG A 392 20.56 7.59 -8.35
N LYS A 393 20.47 8.11 -7.13
CA LYS A 393 21.04 9.42 -6.76
C LYS A 393 21.16 9.59 -5.26
N THR A 394 22.07 10.48 -4.88
CA THR A 394 22.17 11.01 -3.52
C THR A 394 21.59 12.43 -3.49
N THR A 395 20.77 12.70 -2.49
CA THR A 395 20.16 14.02 -2.24
C THR A 395 20.34 14.42 -0.78
N TYR A 396 20.13 15.68 -0.46
CA TYR A 396 20.34 16.21 0.89
C TYR A 396 19.15 17.05 1.32
N THR A 397 18.82 16.98 2.62
CA THR A 397 17.82 17.85 3.23
C THR A 397 18.32 18.29 4.59
N ASP A 398 18.24 19.57 4.87
CA ASP A 398 18.60 20.15 6.15
C ASP A 398 17.33 20.49 6.94
N TYR A 399 17.42 20.33 8.26
CA TYR A 399 16.35 20.66 9.20
C TYR A 399 16.91 21.54 10.30
N VAL A 400 16.08 22.45 10.82
CA VAL A 400 16.39 23.31 11.96
C VAL A 400 15.65 22.84 13.20
N TYR A 401 16.29 23.01 14.36
CA TYR A 401 15.68 22.67 15.64
C TYR A 401 14.70 23.77 16.05
N THR A 402 13.54 23.39 16.58
CA THR A 402 12.47 24.31 16.94
C THR A 402 12.25 24.40 18.45
N ALA A 403 11.49 25.40 18.88
CA ALA A 403 11.14 25.59 20.29
C ALA A 403 10.27 24.45 20.85
N ASP A 404 9.58 23.71 19.99
CA ASP A 404 8.79 22.52 20.37
C ASP A 404 9.66 21.28 20.64
N GLY A 405 11.00 21.36 20.39
CA GLY A 405 11.92 20.26 20.63
C GLY A 405 11.97 19.24 19.47
N ASP A 406 11.51 19.62 18.31
CA ASP A 406 11.53 18.84 17.06
C ASP A 406 12.35 19.53 15.97
N PHE A 407 12.39 18.93 14.79
CA PHE A 407 13.12 19.42 13.63
C PHE A 407 12.17 19.73 12.49
N ALA A 408 12.21 20.97 12.00
CA ALA A 408 11.46 21.42 10.83
C ALA A 408 12.37 21.50 9.61
N GLU A 409 11.84 21.11 8.44
CA GLU A 409 12.59 21.26 7.19
C GLU A 409 13.00 22.71 6.96
N LEU A 410 14.27 22.92 6.62
CA LEU A 410 14.82 24.23 6.36
C LEU A 410 14.40 24.71 4.98
N ALA A 411 13.69 25.82 4.93
CA ALA A 411 13.32 26.49 3.70
C ALA A 411 14.00 27.86 3.59
N TYR A 412 14.12 28.35 2.36
CA TYR A 412 14.75 29.64 2.05
C TYR A 412 13.77 30.51 1.30
N GLU A 413 13.46 31.68 1.84
CA GLU A 413 12.73 32.71 1.12
C GLU A 413 13.72 33.64 0.41
N VAL A 414 13.56 33.79 -0.90
CA VAL A 414 14.37 34.74 -1.69
C VAL A 414 13.54 35.99 -1.87
N GLU A 415 13.95 37.10 -1.23
CA GLU A 415 13.31 38.39 -1.50
C GLU A 415 13.53 38.79 -2.98
N GLU A 416 12.52 39.41 -3.61
CA GLU A 416 12.59 39.87 -5.02
C GLU A 416 13.77 40.80 -5.32
N SER A 417 14.40 41.38 -4.30
CA SER A 417 15.60 42.21 -4.42
C SER A 417 16.94 41.45 -4.50
N GLY A 418 16.92 40.11 -4.40
CA GLY A 418 18.00 39.28 -4.93
C GLY A 418 19.12 38.91 -3.98
N PHE A 419 19.21 39.29 -2.70
CA PHE A 419 20.38 38.96 -1.89
C PHE A 419 20.16 38.64 -0.40
N ASP A 420 18.98 38.75 0.16
CA ASP A 420 18.74 38.36 1.55
C ASP A 420 17.92 37.05 1.61
N LYS A 421 18.63 35.95 1.84
CA LYS A 421 17.97 34.63 2.10
C LYS A 421 17.55 34.61 3.55
N ARG A 422 16.25 34.68 3.81
CA ARG A 422 15.73 34.41 5.15
C ARG A 422 15.51 32.92 5.32
N LEU A 423 16.10 32.37 6.38
CA LEU A 423 15.87 31.02 6.83
C LEU A 423 14.52 30.98 7.57
N TYR A 424 13.66 30.08 7.20
CA TYR A 424 12.45 29.80 7.97
C TYR A 424 12.22 28.30 8.05
N ALA A 425 11.55 27.87 9.10
CA ALA A 425 11.10 26.50 9.25
C ALA A 425 9.96 26.26 8.23
N GLY A 426 10.24 25.40 7.25
CA GLY A 426 9.31 25.12 6.16
C GLY A 426 8.37 23.96 6.48
N GLY A 427 7.17 24.03 5.92
CA GLY A 427 6.23 22.92 5.94
C GLY A 427 5.60 22.61 7.31
N SER A 428 4.61 21.72 7.28
CA SER A 428 3.92 21.19 8.48
C SER A 428 4.54 19.91 9.02
N SER A 429 5.47 19.28 8.30
CA SER A 429 6.15 18.05 8.71
C SER A 429 7.28 18.34 9.68
N ARG A 430 7.34 17.56 10.75
CA ARG A 430 8.35 17.63 11.80
C ARG A 430 8.98 16.27 11.99
N LEU A 431 10.27 16.27 12.33
CA LEU A 431 10.99 15.06 12.73
C LEU A 431 11.39 15.14 14.19
N SER A 432 11.30 14.03 14.87
CA SER A 432 11.82 13.86 16.22
C SER A 432 12.51 12.50 16.34
N PHE A 433 13.39 12.36 17.35
CA PHE A 433 14.08 11.11 17.62
C PHE A 433 13.53 10.45 18.86
N GLU A 434 13.42 9.13 18.79
CA GLU A 434 13.05 8.29 19.93
C GLU A 434 14.08 7.16 20.08
N LYS A 435 14.51 6.90 21.31
CA LYS A 435 15.36 5.77 21.65
C LYS A 435 14.70 4.98 22.78
N ASN A 436 14.47 3.71 22.53
CA ASN A 436 13.87 2.79 23.47
C ASN A 436 14.58 1.43 23.45
N ALA A 437 14.02 0.40 24.11
CA ALA A 437 14.61 -0.93 24.18
C ALA A 437 14.70 -1.63 22.81
N ASP A 438 13.87 -1.24 21.84
CA ASP A 438 13.76 -1.85 20.52
C ASP A 438 14.63 -1.17 19.46
N GLY A 439 15.19 0.01 19.78
CA GLY A 439 16.07 0.70 18.85
C GLY A 439 16.06 2.21 18.97
N THR A 440 16.58 2.83 17.92
CA THR A 440 16.58 4.28 17.73
C THR A 440 15.79 4.58 16.47
N PHE A 441 14.79 5.44 16.60
CA PHE A 441 13.81 5.70 15.57
C PHE A 441 13.72 7.20 15.25
N ILE A 442 13.27 7.49 14.04
CA ILE A 442 12.81 8.82 13.63
C ILE A 442 11.30 8.76 13.59
N ARG A 443 10.67 9.69 14.32
CA ARG A 443 9.22 9.92 14.22
C ARG A 443 8.98 11.14 13.34
N GLN A 444 8.03 11.01 12.45
CA GLN A 444 7.52 12.11 11.66
C GLN A 444 6.13 12.48 12.16
N SER A 445 5.92 13.76 12.45
CA SER A 445 4.62 14.33 12.78
C SER A 445 4.29 15.48 11.84
N GLY A 446 3.00 15.86 11.81
CA GLY A 446 2.49 16.86 10.87
C GLY A 446 2.11 16.21 9.54
N GLY A 447 1.74 17.03 8.57
CA GLY A 447 1.11 16.47 7.43
C GLY A 447 1.11 17.32 6.17
N ARG A 448 0.47 16.80 5.17
CA ARG A 448 0.30 17.44 3.88
C ARG A 448 -0.94 18.31 3.91
N THR A 449 -0.76 19.61 3.66
CA THR A 449 -1.89 20.56 3.51
C THR A 449 -2.42 20.52 2.08
N TYR A 450 -3.71 20.34 1.96
CA TYR A 450 -4.45 20.46 0.70
C TYR A 450 -5.25 21.75 0.75
N PRO A 451 -4.91 22.75 -0.09
CA PRO A 451 -5.58 24.05 -0.09
C PRO A 451 -7.09 23.91 -0.24
N GLY A 452 -7.85 24.54 0.65
CA GLY A 452 -9.32 24.54 0.62
C GLY A 452 -10.00 23.32 1.25
N ILE A 453 -9.24 22.25 1.63
CA ILE A 453 -9.80 21.08 2.31
C ILE A 453 -9.32 20.99 3.74
N GLY A 454 -8.01 21.00 3.97
CA GLY A 454 -7.44 20.81 5.30
C GLY A 454 -6.03 20.25 5.26
N THR A 455 -5.55 19.82 6.42
CA THR A 455 -4.22 19.22 6.58
C THR A 455 -4.37 17.82 7.17
N ILE A 456 -3.75 16.84 6.51
CA ILE A 456 -3.59 15.51 7.09
C ILE A 456 -2.50 15.62 8.15
N ASN A 457 -2.84 15.47 9.41
CA ASN A 457 -1.88 15.37 10.50
C ASN A 457 -1.69 13.90 10.87
N LYS A 458 -0.50 13.38 10.62
CA LYS A 458 -0.14 12.01 10.98
C LYS A 458 1.12 12.02 11.83
N LYS A 459 1.15 11.17 12.86
CA LYS A 459 2.34 10.89 13.64
C LYS A 459 2.71 9.42 13.41
N THR A 460 3.90 9.17 12.90
CA THR A 460 4.33 7.81 12.54
C THR A 460 5.84 7.64 12.71
N TYR A 461 6.29 6.41 12.90
CA TYR A 461 7.70 6.07 12.76
C TYR A 461 8.04 6.03 11.28
N SER A 462 8.99 6.84 10.85
CA SER A 462 9.41 6.97 9.45
C SER A 462 10.82 6.49 9.21
N GLY A 463 11.61 6.25 10.27
CA GLY A 463 12.99 5.80 10.12
C GLY A 463 13.47 4.99 11.32
N GLN A 464 14.35 4.04 11.04
CA GLN A 464 15.01 3.20 12.03
C GLN A 464 16.52 3.25 11.82
N ARG A 465 17.27 3.39 12.91
CA ARG A 465 18.73 3.28 12.90
C ARG A 465 19.14 1.88 12.53
N ILE A 466 20.11 1.78 11.63
CA ILE A 466 20.75 0.53 11.23
C ILE A 466 22.25 0.63 11.44
N GLU A 467 22.90 -0.51 11.62
CA GLU A 467 24.36 -0.57 11.84
C GLU A 467 25.00 -1.26 10.64
N GLN A 468 26.24 -0.86 10.35
CA GLN A 468 27.07 -1.56 9.37
C GLN A 468 27.20 -3.04 9.73
N LYS A 469 27.16 -3.91 8.73
CA LYS A 469 27.29 -5.35 8.91
C LYS A 469 28.63 -5.84 8.38
N GLU A 470 29.31 -6.63 9.18
CA GLU A 470 30.52 -7.32 8.73
C GLU A 470 30.08 -8.55 7.91
N VAL A 471 30.26 -8.48 6.60
CA VAL A 471 30.10 -9.61 5.68
C VAL A 471 31.44 -9.95 5.03
N SER A 472 31.62 -11.23 4.67
CA SER A 472 32.86 -11.61 3.97
C SER A 472 32.91 -10.98 2.57
N GLY A 473 34.14 -10.67 2.11
CA GLY A 473 34.34 -10.16 0.76
C GLY A 473 33.73 -11.05 -0.33
N ASP A 474 33.77 -12.35 -0.14
CA ASP A 474 33.18 -13.30 -1.10
C ASP A 474 31.66 -13.14 -1.24
N VAL A 475 30.94 -12.82 -0.16
CA VAL A 475 29.50 -12.53 -0.17
C VAL A 475 29.22 -11.25 -0.94
N THR A 476 29.94 -10.17 -0.59
CA THR A 476 29.77 -8.88 -1.27
C THR A 476 30.12 -8.99 -2.76
N ASP A 477 31.19 -9.66 -3.12
CA ASP A 477 31.61 -9.86 -4.50
C ASP A 477 30.60 -10.74 -5.29
N GLY A 478 29.98 -11.71 -4.61
CA GLY A 478 28.89 -12.50 -5.16
C GLY A 478 27.70 -11.64 -5.57
N TYR A 479 27.24 -10.74 -4.70
CA TYR A 479 26.15 -9.82 -5.04
C TYR A 479 26.57 -8.75 -6.05
N ARG A 480 27.82 -8.29 -6.04
CA ARG A 480 28.36 -7.38 -7.07
C ARG A 480 28.35 -7.97 -8.47
N ALA A 481 28.42 -9.29 -8.59
CA ALA A 481 28.28 -9.94 -9.88
C ALA A 481 26.88 -9.71 -10.50
N TYR A 482 25.89 -9.36 -9.70
CA TYR A 482 24.54 -9.02 -10.16
C TYR A 482 24.31 -7.52 -10.36
N ASP A 483 25.27 -6.66 -9.99
CA ASP A 483 25.15 -5.22 -10.22
C ASP A 483 24.85 -4.95 -11.70
N ARG A 484 23.78 -4.18 -11.95
CA ARG A 484 23.29 -3.82 -13.29
C ARG A 484 22.67 -4.95 -14.12
N ASN A 485 22.55 -6.16 -13.57
CA ASN A 485 21.78 -7.21 -14.22
C ASN A 485 20.29 -6.99 -13.95
N ASP A 486 19.49 -7.12 -15.02
CA ASP A 486 18.06 -7.13 -14.90
C ASP A 486 17.58 -8.53 -14.52
N PHE A 487 16.58 -8.59 -13.65
CA PHE A 487 15.84 -9.79 -13.32
C PHE A 487 14.39 -9.60 -13.75
N LEU A 488 13.84 -10.55 -14.46
CA LEU A 488 12.60 -10.48 -15.21
C LEU A 488 11.55 -11.37 -14.56
N LEU A 489 10.39 -10.83 -14.20
CA LEU A 489 9.28 -11.57 -13.59
C LEU A 489 8.77 -12.69 -14.51
N VAL A 490 8.57 -13.89 -13.94
CA VAL A 490 8.12 -15.06 -14.73
C VAL A 490 7.06 -15.91 -14.02
N SER A 491 6.70 -15.60 -12.77
CA SER A 491 5.86 -16.48 -11.95
C SER A 491 4.38 -16.19 -12.03
N ASP A 492 4.02 -14.96 -12.34
CA ASP A 492 2.64 -14.50 -12.28
C ASP A 492 1.85 -14.95 -13.52
N LYS A 493 0.54 -14.94 -13.40
CA LYS A 493 -0.39 -15.23 -14.47
C LYS A 493 -0.34 -14.16 -15.56
N TYR A 494 -0.69 -14.49 -16.79
CA TYR A 494 -0.68 -13.57 -17.95
C TYR A 494 -1.52 -12.29 -17.70
N SER A 495 -2.52 -12.39 -16.86
CA SER A 495 -3.43 -11.29 -16.50
C SER A 495 -2.93 -10.44 -15.33
N SER A 496 -1.78 -10.79 -14.72
CA SER A 496 -1.27 -10.05 -13.56
C SER A 496 -0.77 -8.65 -13.93
N GLN A 497 -1.24 -7.66 -13.16
CA GLN A 497 -0.79 -6.27 -13.24
C GLN A 497 0.70 -6.13 -12.91
N HIS A 498 1.26 -7.05 -12.12
CA HIS A 498 2.67 -6.98 -11.69
C HIS A 498 3.67 -6.96 -12.84
N TYR A 499 3.35 -7.55 -13.99
CA TYR A 499 4.22 -7.46 -15.16
C TYR A 499 4.39 -6.03 -15.67
N GLU A 500 3.37 -5.19 -15.51
CA GLU A 500 3.43 -3.78 -15.91
C GLU A 500 4.13 -2.91 -14.86
N ASP A 501 4.02 -3.29 -13.59
CA ASP A 501 4.46 -2.51 -12.45
C ASP A 501 5.85 -2.90 -11.94
N THR A 502 6.06 -4.18 -11.67
CA THR A 502 7.29 -4.71 -11.04
C THR A 502 7.99 -5.77 -11.89
N GLY A 503 7.65 -5.86 -13.17
CA GLY A 503 8.15 -6.90 -14.09
C GLY A 503 9.68 -6.96 -14.24
N ILE A 504 10.42 -5.91 -13.84
CA ILE A 504 11.88 -5.84 -13.93
C ILE A 504 12.46 -5.40 -12.59
N ALA A 505 13.33 -6.22 -12.01
CA ALA A 505 14.02 -5.95 -10.76
C ALA A 505 15.54 -5.89 -10.95
N ARG A 506 16.26 -5.23 -10.00
CA ARG A 506 17.74 -5.13 -9.97
C ARG A 506 18.25 -5.23 -8.55
N ILE A 507 19.40 -5.86 -8.38
CA ILE A 507 20.18 -5.82 -7.16
C ILE A 507 21.35 -4.85 -7.38
N SER A 508 21.60 -3.95 -6.42
CA SER A 508 22.71 -3.01 -6.46
C SER A 508 23.39 -2.94 -5.10
N VAL A 509 24.64 -3.35 -5.02
CA VAL A 509 25.42 -3.28 -3.78
C VAL A 509 25.69 -1.82 -3.40
N ILE A 510 25.58 -1.50 -2.12
CA ILE A 510 25.80 -0.15 -1.57
C ILE A 510 27.25 -0.03 -1.14
N ASP A 511 27.98 0.93 -1.73
CA ASP A 511 29.40 1.17 -1.39
C ASP A 511 29.58 1.96 -0.09
N GLU A 512 28.59 2.77 0.28
CA GLU A 512 28.62 3.65 1.45
C GLU A 512 28.37 2.91 2.77
N LEU A 513 27.75 1.72 2.73
CA LEU A 513 27.39 0.95 3.91
C LEU A 513 27.57 -0.55 3.65
N ASP A 514 28.63 -1.13 4.19
CA ASP A 514 28.94 -2.55 4.04
C ASP A 514 27.79 -3.44 4.54
N GLY A 515 27.56 -4.53 3.83
CA GLY A 515 26.55 -5.54 4.18
C GLY A 515 25.14 -5.22 3.68
N TYR A 516 24.98 -4.23 2.81
CA TYR A 516 23.68 -3.82 2.28
C TYR A 516 23.67 -3.71 0.75
N ALA A 517 22.48 -3.92 0.19
CA ALA A 517 22.16 -3.71 -1.21
C ALA A 517 20.78 -3.07 -1.34
N PHE A 518 20.51 -2.44 -2.48
CA PHE A 518 19.14 -2.14 -2.91
C PHE A 518 18.63 -3.26 -3.80
N LEU A 519 17.39 -3.68 -3.56
CA LEU A 519 16.55 -4.33 -4.56
C LEU A 519 15.64 -3.27 -5.14
N THR A 520 15.77 -3.01 -6.44
CA THR A 520 15.02 -1.94 -7.13
C THR A 520 14.03 -2.57 -8.10
N GLY A 521 12.75 -2.20 -7.99
CA GLY A 521 11.71 -2.51 -8.97
C GLY A 521 10.92 -1.25 -9.31
N ARG A 522 10.61 -0.99 -10.59
CA ARG A 522 9.87 0.19 -11.08
C ARG A 522 10.34 1.55 -10.51
N GLY A 523 11.62 1.60 -10.13
CA GLY A 523 12.21 2.81 -9.55
C GLY A 523 11.94 3.03 -8.08
N VAL A 524 11.37 2.06 -7.42
CA VAL A 524 11.25 1.97 -5.98
C VAL A 524 12.38 1.10 -5.44
N ASP A 525 13.10 1.59 -4.46
CA ASP A 525 14.20 0.88 -3.80
C ASP A 525 13.71 0.23 -2.51
N PHE A 526 14.10 -1.02 -2.27
CA PHE A 526 13.97 -1.72 -1.00
C PHE A 526 15.38 -1.94 -0.45
N LEU A 527 15.65 -1.45 0.75
CA LEU A 527 16.92 -1.68 1.41
C LEU A 527 16.98 -3.10 1.94
N MET A 528 18.03 -3.82 1.56
CA MET A 528 18.25 -5.22 1.89
C MET A 528 19.55 -5.40 2.65
N GLU A 529 19.53 -6.18 3.72
CA GLU A 529 20.71 -6.67 4.43
C GLU A 529 21.17 -7.98 3.79
N MET A 530 22.47 -8.12 3.51
CA MET A 530 23.08 -9.37 3.06
C MET A 530 23.23 -10.33 4.25
N ALA A 531 22.26 -11.23 4.43
CA ALA A 531 22.31 -12.20 5.52
C ALA A 531 23.41 -13.27 5.27
N ASP A 532 23.56 -13.67 4.03
CA ASP A 532 24.61 -14.58 3.52
C ASP A 532 24.74 -14.44 1.99
N GLY A 533 25.37 -15.41 1.31
CA GLY A 533 25.57 -15.37 -0.16
C GLY A 533 24.32 -15.68 -1.00
N GLU A 534 23.22 -16.09 -0.36
CA GLU A 534 21.98 -16.48 -1.04
C GLU A 534 20.77 -15.68 -0.55
N HIS A 535 20.84 -15.04 0.63
CA HIS A 535 19.68 -14.39 1.25
C HIS A 535 19.91 -12.89 1.47
N LEU A 536 18.97 -12.10 0.93
CA LEU A 536 18.79 -10.69 1.25
C LEU A 536 17.51 -10.53 2.08
N ILE A 537 17.61 -9.85 3.22
CA ILE A 537 16.48 -9.66 4.13
C ILE A 537 16.21 -8.19 4.38
N SER A 538 14.95 -7.82 4.56
CA SER A 538 14.62 -6.44 4.95
C SER A 538 15.14 -6.15 6.36
N PRO A 539 15.93 -5.08 6.57
CA PRO A 539 16.43 -4.70 7.90
C PRO A 539 15.40 -3.96 8.74
N LYS A 540 14.24 -3.60 8.17
CA LYS A 540 13.22 -2.81 8.87
C LYS A 540 12.53 -3.63 9.96
N ASN A 541 12.47 -3.05 11.15
CA ASN A 541 11.77 -3.63 12.30
C ASN A 541 11.24 -2.52 13.20
N MET A 542 10.38 -1.65 12.64
CA MET A 542 9.82 -0.50 13.36
C MET A 542 8.29 -0.58 13.43
N PRO A 543 7.72 -0.06 14.55
CA PRO A 543 6.29 -0.03 14.76
C PRO A 543 5.67 1.06 13.88
N SER A 544 5.09 0.69 12.75
CA SER A 544 4.42 1.67 11.89
C SER A 544 3.67 0.99 10.76
N SER A 545 2.57 1.58 10.32
CA SER A 545 1.95 1.24 9.05
C SER A 545 2.88 1.51 7.85
N SER A 546 3.83 2.44 7.98
CA SER A 546 4.84 2.72 6.94
C SER A 546 5.91 1.64 6.81
N SER A 547 6.04 0.75 7.78
CA SER A 547 6.99 -0.36 7.75
C SER A 547 6.35 -1.66 7.27
N ARG A 548 5.23 -1.57 6.55
CA ARG A 548 4.50 -2.68 5.95
C ARG A 548 5.29 -3.34 4.79
N ASP A 549 4.81 -4.47 4.34
CA ASP A 549 5.23 -5.13 3.09
C ASP A 549 6.74 -5.34 3.01
N LEU A 550 7.30 -5.98 4.06
CA LEU A 550 8.71 -6.37 4.04
C LEU A 550 8.90 -7.52 3.06
N MET A 551 9.99 -7.47 2.33
CA MET A 551 10.34 -8.49 1.36
C MET A 551 11.69 -9.09 1.71
N ASP A 552 11.73 -10.42 1.85
CA ASP A 552 12.98 -11.16 1.88
C ASP A 552 13.19 -11.82 0.51
N VAL A 553 14.43 -12.05 0.15
CA VAL A 553 14.83 -12.52 -1.18
C VAL A 553 15.81 -13.67 -1.04
N THR A 554 15.58 -14.72 -1.83
CA THR A 554 16.55 -15.79 -2.03
C THR A 554 17.10 -15.73 -3.45
N VAL A 555 18.42 -15.69 -3.58
CA VAL A 555 19.10 -15.73 -4.87
C VAL A 555 19.63 -17.16 -5.10
N GLY A 556 19.32 -17.73 -6.24
CA GLY A 556 19.67 -19.13 -6.50
C GLY A 556 19.89 -19.39 -7.99
N THR A 557 19.88 -20.68 -8.35
CA THR A 557 19.99 -21.15 -9.74
C THR A 557 18.87 -22.14 -10.00
N ASP A 558 18.13 -21.96 -11.09
CA ASP A 558 17.08 -22.88 -11.49
C ASP A 558 17.63 -24.16 -12.17
N GLU A 559 16.75 -25.08 -12.53
CA GLU A 559 17.09 -26.35 -13.19
C GLU A 559 17.73 -26.16 -14.58
N ASN A 560 17.53 -24.99 -15.20
CA ASN A 560 18.13 -24.63 -16.50
C ASN A 560 19.48 -23.93 -16.33
N GLY A 561 19.96 -23.70 -15.11
CA GLY A 561 21.21 -23.00 -14.81
C GLY A 561 21.11 -21.47 -14.88
N ARG A 562 19.89 -20.91 -14.92
CA ARG A 562 19.67 -19.46 -14.89
C ARG A 562 19.71 -18.96 -13.44
N THR A 563 20.33 -17.82 -13.20
CA THR A 563 20.22 -17.16 -11.91
C THR A 563 18.78 -16.68 -11.70
N VAL A 564 18.22 -16.98 -10.53
CA VAL A 564 16.85 -16.63 -10.14
C VAL A 564 16.82 -15.89 -8.83
N ILE A 565 15.79 -15.06 -8.67
CA ILE A 565 15.41 -14.41 -7.42
C ILE A 565 14.02 -14.89 -7.06
N ASP A 566 13.87 -15.47 -5.88
CA ASP A 566 12.58 -15.80 -5.27
C ASP A 566 12.31 -14.82 -4.12
N THR A 567 11.16 -14.17 -4.14
CA THR A 567 10.74 -13.22 -3.09
C THR A 567 9.81 -13.87 -2.09
N SER A 568 9.80 -13.38 -0.85
CA SER A 568 8.82 -13.81 0.16
C SER A 568 7.37 -13.45 -0.21
N THR A 569 7.19 -12.50 -1.15
CA THR A 569 5.89 -12.14 -1.71
C THR A 569 5.36 -13.15 -2.74
N GLY A 570 6.15 -14.20 -3.06
CA GLY A 570 5.78 -15.30 -3.94
C GLY A 570 6.20 -15.14 -5.40
N GLN A 571 6.78 -14.02 -5.77
CA GLN A 571 7.22 -13.77 -7.15
C GLN A 571 8.60 -14.35 -7.41
N ARG A 572 8.78 -14.86 -8.63
CA ARG A 572 10.06 -15.35 -9.16
C ARG A 572 10.50 -14.50 -10.33
N TYR A 573 11.77 -14.11 -10.30
CA TYR A 573 12.43 -13.41 -11.40
C TYR A 573 13.63 -14.23 -11.89
N VAL A 574 13.89 -14.17 -13.20
CA VAL A 574 15.06 -14.81 -13.82
C VAL A 574 16.01 -13.73 -14.35
N SER A 575 17.31 -14.01 -14.32
CA SER A 575 18.31 -13.12 -14.94
C SER A 575 17.99 -12.88 -16.41
N ALA A 576 18.14 -11.64 -16.86
CA ALA A 576 18.03 -11.28 -18.26
C ALA A 576 19.21 -11.78 -19.12
N ASP A 577 20.26 -12.32 -18.48
CA ASP A 577 21.42 -12.85 -19.21
C ASP A 577 21.04 -14.01 -20.12
N GLY A 578 21.23 -13.80 -21.43
CA GLY A 578 21.00 -14.83 -22.42
C GLY A 578 19.53 -15.04 -22.83
N ILE A 579 18.65 -14.07 -22.50
CA ILE A 579 17.30 -14.07 -23.10
C ILE A 579 17.39 -13.98 -24.63
N PRO A 580 16.44 -14.58 -25.38
CA PRO A 580 16.48 -14.57 -26.85
C PRO A 580 16.22 -13.15 -27.38
N GLU A 581 16.75 -12.89 -28.60
CA GLU A 581 16.41 -11.70 -29.38
C GLU A 581 15.21 -11.99 -30.29
N LEU A 582 14.27 -11.03 -30.35
CA LEU A 582 13.23 -10.99 -31.35
C LEU A 582 13.75 -10.25 -32.61
N GLY A 583 13.79 -10.93 -33.74
CA GLY A 583 14.34 -10.41 -34.99
C GLY A 583 13.28 -10.17 -36.06
N ILE A 584 13.65 -9.42 -37.12
CA ILE A 584 12.74 -9.10 -38.23
C ILE A 584 12.32 -10.33 -39.06
N SER A 585 13.03 -11.44 -38.94
CA SER A 585 12.73 -12.69 -39.63
C SER A 585 11.81 -13.63 -38.85
N ASP A 586 11.53 -13.32 -37.60
CA ASP A 586 10.70 -14.17 -36.77
C ASP A 586 9.23 -14.04 -37.17
N THR A 587 8.59 -15.15 -37.41
CA THR A 587 7.18 -15.23 -37.83
C THR A 587 6.27 -15.74 -36.72
N SER A 588 6.83 -16.25 -35.65
CA SER A 588 6.08 -16.70 -34.48
C SER A 588 6.97 -16.77 -33.23
N VAL A 589 6.35 -16.70 -32.07
CA VAL A 589 6.94 -17.01 -30.76
C VAL A 589 6.11 -18.09 -30.10
N GLU A 590 6.72 -19.20 -29.74
CA GLU A 590 6.11 -20.27 -28.95
C GLU A 590 6.62 -20.18 -27.49
N LEU A 591 5.71 -20.08 -26.54
CA LEU A 591 6.04 -20.02 -25.12
C LEU A 591 6.49 -21.40 -24.62
N LYS A 592 7.62 -21.44 -23.94
CA LYS A 592 8.11 -22.62 -23.21
C LYS A 592 7.65 -22.63 -21.77
N GLU A 593 7.44 -21.46 -21.19
CA GLU A 593 6.97 -21.18 -19.83
C GLU A 593 5.81 -20.19 -19.92
N THR A 594 5.25 -19.72 -18.80
CA THR A 594 4.13 -18.77 -18.80
C THR A 594 4.53 -17.36 -19.25
N ALA A 595 5.81 -17.00 -19.15
CA ALA A 595 6.34 -15.72 -19.58
C ALA A 595 7.55 -15.90 -20.50
N GLY A 596 7.53 -15.26 -21.65
CA GLY A 596 8.62 -15.24 -22.63
C GLY A 596 9.13 -13.82 -22.85
N TRP A 597 10.31 -13.51 -22.30
CA TRP A 597 10.99 -12.25 -22.50
C TRP A 597 11.94 -12.29 -23.68
N TYR A 598 11.94 -11.24 -24.49
CA TYR A 598 12.79 -11.11 -25.68
C TYR A 598 13.38 -9.70 -25.76
N ASP A 599 14.69 -9.59 -26.00
CA ASP A 599 15.29 -8.31 -26.40
C ASP A 599 14.92 -7.98 -27.84
N ILE A 600 14.67 -6.71 -28.13
CA ILE A 600 14.40 -6.24 -29.49
C ILE A 600 15.73 -6.08 -30.22
N SER A 601 15.98 -6.94 -31.26
CA SER A 601 17.21 -6.88 -32.04
C SER A 601 17.35 -5.56 -32.81
N ASP A 602 18.59 -5.16 -33.10
CA ASP A 602 18.89 -3.92 -33.84
C ASP A 602 18.24 -3.89 -35.23
N ASN A 603 18.06 -5.06 -35.88
CA ASN A 603 17.46 -5.16 -37.22
C ASN A 603 15.92 -5.02 -37.20
N LEU A 604 15.30 -5.26 -36.08
CA LEU A 604 13.85 -5.08 -35.86
C LEU A 604 13.52 -3.68 -35.32
N ALA A 605 14.47 -3.02 -34.67
CA ALA A 605 14.23 -1.75 -33.97
C ALA A 605 13.52 -0.71 -34.84
N ASN A 606 12.47 -0.11 -34.30
CA ASN A 606 11.59 0.89 -34.92
C ASN A 606 10.76 0.37 -36.14
N THR A 607 10.61 -0.95 -36.26
CA THR A 607 9.72 -1.57 -37.24
C THR A 607 8.52 -2.17 -36.51
N PRO A 608 7.34 -1.54 -36.52
CA PRO A 608 6.18 -2.09 -35.84
C PRO A 608 5.82 -3.50 -36.29
N LEU A 609 5.42 -4.36 -35.37
CA LEU A 609 4.99 -5.73 -35.66
C LEU A 609 3.47 -5.86 -35.39
N THR A 610 2.82 -6.65 -36.22
CA THR A 610 1.46 -7.10 -35.96
C THR A 610 1.53 -8.44 -35.24
N ILE A 611 0.94 -8.55 -34.05
CA ILE A 611 0.92 -9.80 -33.28
C ILE A 611 -0.52 -10.33 -33.22
N GLU A 612 -0.70 -11.57 -33.69
CA GLU A 612 -1.90 -12.35 -33.43
C GLU A 612 -1.62 -13.23 -32.21
N ARG A 613 -2.31 -12.96 -31.11
CA ARG A 613 -2.10 -13.64 -29.83
C ARG A 613 -3.16 -14.70 -29.55
N PRO A 614 -2.80 -15.78 -28.84
CA PRO A 614 -3.78 -16.75 -28.30
C PRO A 614 -4.80 -16.09 -27.39
N GLU A 615 -5.90 -16.79 -27.16
CA GLU A 615 -6.84 -16.44 -26.10
C GLU A 615 -6.16 -16.61 -24.73
N ASN A 616 -6.54 -15.80 -23.73
CA ASN A 616 -5.92 -15.80 -22.40
C ASN A 616 -4.38 -15.59 -22.43
N SER A 617 -3.97 -14.63 -23.21
CA SER A 617 -2.55 -14.24 -23.33
C SER A 617 -2.41 -12.74 -23.36
N ALA A 618 -1.20 -12.23 -23.14
CA ALA A 618 -0.90 -10.80 -23.21
C ALA A 618 0.44 -10.54 -23.90
N VAL A 619 0.61 -9.31 -24.38
CA VAL A 619 1.88 -8.78 -24.88
C VAL A 619 2.12 -7.43 -24.26
N ILE A 620 3.32 -7.24 -23.71
CA ILE A 620 3.75 -5.98 -23.10
C ILE A 620 5.08 -5.58 -23.72
N VAL A 621 5.27 -4.29 -23.99
CA VAL A 621 6.53 -3.77 -24.55
C VAL A 621 7.10 -2.69 -23.64
N PHE A 622 8.38 -2.83 -23.36
CA PHE A 622 9.17 -1.89 -22.56
C PHE A 622 10.21 -1.19 -23.44
N ASN A 623 10.44 0.08 -23.18
CA ASN A 623 11.54 0.80 -23.80
C ASN A 623 12.87 0.52 -23.04
N ARG A 624 13.99 1.10 -23.53
CA ARG A 624 15.33 0.94 -22.91
C ARG A 624 15.47 1.52 -21.49
N PHE A 625 14.46 2.20 -20.99
CA PHE A 625 14.41 2.77 -19.63
C PHE A 625 13.47 1.97 -18.73
N ASP A 626 13.02 0.79 -19.19
CA ASP A 626 12.05 -0.09 -18.54
C ASP A 626 10.67 0.56 -18.33
N GLU A 627 10.36 1.58 -19.12
CA GLU A 627 9.03 2.16 -19.14
C GLU A 627 8.13 1.33 -20.09
N MET A 628 6.99 0.89 -19.60
CA MET A 628 5.97 0.25 -20.42
C MET A 628 5.43 1.25 -21.46
N ILE A 629 5.49 0.89 -22.72
CA ILE A 629 5.02 1.73 -23.84
C ILE A 629 3.87 1.09 -24.62
N TYR A 630 3.59 -0.16 -24.36
CA TYR A 630 2.47 -0.90 -24.91
C TYR A 630 2.09 -2.02 -23.96
N SER A 631 0.80 -2.20 -23.75
CA SER A 631 0.21 -3.38 -23.13
C SER A 631 -1.07 -3.76 -23.85
N SER A 632 -1.25 -5.04 -24.08
CA SER A 632 -2.51 -5.57 -24.64
C SER A 632 -3.68 -5.51 -23.66
N HIS A 633 -3.45 -5.15 -22.39
CA HIS A 633 -4.49 -4.86 -21.38
C HIS A 633 -5.04 -3.43 -21.49
N VAL A 634 -4.41 -2.58 -22.32
CA VAL A 634 -5.00 -1.27 -22.66
C VAL A 634 -6.15 -1.48 -23.63
N LYS A 635 -7.35 -1.01 -23.28
CA LYS A 635 -8.52 -1.08 -24.15
C LYS A 635 -8.22 -0.39 -25.49
N ASP A 636 -8.57 -1.04 -26.58
CA ASP A 636 -8.35 -0.53 -27.94
C ASP A 636 -6.87 -0.35 -28.35
N ALA A 637 -5.92 -0.95 -27.64
CA ALA A 637 -4.49 -0.89 -28.00
C ALA A 637 -4.20 -1.47 -29.42
N GLY A 638 -5.10 -2.33 -29.89
CA GLY A 638 -4.91 -3.03 -31.16
C GLY A 638 -3.87 -4.13 -31.05
N ASN A 639 -3.41 -4.64 -32.19
CA ASN A 639 -2.44 -5.74 -32.26
C ASN A 639 -1.11 -5.33 -32.92
N VAL A 640 -0.88 -4.04 -33.13
CA VAL A 640 0.37 -3.50 -33.66
C VAL A 640 1.22 -2.99 -32.51
N ILE A 641 2.33 -3.67 -32.25
CA ILE A 641 3.24 -3.33 -31.17
C ILE A 641 4.40 -2.46 -31.65
N PRO A 642 4.85 -1.47 -30.85
CA PRO A 642 6.09 -0.74 -31.11
C PRO A 642 7.30 -1.64 -30.81
N THR A 643 8.42 -1.37 -31.49
CA THR A 643 9.69 -2.10 -31.29
C THR A 643 10.81 -1.09 -31.01
N PRO A 644 10.85 -0.47 -29.82
CA PRO A 644 11.85 0.54 -29.52
C PRO A 644 13.27 -0.06 -29.49
N LYS A 645 14.25 0.70 -29.98
CA LYS A 645 15.64 0.27 -29.93
C LYS A 645 16.11 0.07 -28.48
N GLY A 646 16.68 -1.11 -28.21
CA GLY A 646 17.16 -1.51 -26.88
C GLY A 646 16.04 -1.75 -25.88
N GLY A 647 14.80 -1.94 -26.35
CA GLY A 647 13.66 -2.33 -25.53
C GLY A 647 13.45 -3.84 -25.50
N ARG A 648 12.40 -4.27 -24.81
CA ARG A 648 12.01 -5.67 -24.63
C ARG A 648 10.55 -5.89 -24.97
N VAL A 649 10.26 -7.11 -25.43
CA VAL A 649 8.88 -7.60 -25.58
C VAL A 649 8.69 -8.76 -24.63
N LEU A 650 7.58 -8.74 -23.91
CA LEU A 650 7.12 -9.80 -23.03
C LEU A 650 5.87 -10.44 -23.64
N PHE A 651 5.92 -11.73 -23.88
CA PHE A 651 4.78 -12.56 -24.26
C PHE A 651 4.33 -13.38 -23.05
N LEU A 652 3.04 -13.34 -22.74
CA LEU A 652 2.45 -13.97 -21.58
C LEU A 652 1.30 -14.90 -21.99
N GLY A 653 1.25 -16.11 -21.40
CA GLY A 653 0.24 -17.11 -21.73
C GLY A 653 0.51 -18.43 -21.03
N GLN A 654 0.17 -19.53 -21.71
CA GLN A 654 0.47 -20.88 -21.25
C GLN A 654 1.63 -21.47 -22.04
N SER A 655 2.35 -22.42 -21.43
CA SER A 655 3.37 -23.18 -22.16
C SER A 655 2.76 -23.87 -23.38
N GLY A 656 3.34 -23.66 -24.56
CA GLY A 656 2.86 -24.13 -25.87
C GLY A 656 2.01 -23.12 -26.63
N ASP A 657 1.66 -21.97 -26.05
CA ASP A 657 1.00 -20.88 -26.78
C ASP A 657 1.88 -20.31 -27.87
N VAL A 658 1.28 -20.07 -29.04
CA VAL A 658 1.99 -19.56 -30.22
C VAL A 658 1.43 -18.19 -30.60
N PHE A 659 2.30 -17.18 -30.59
CA PHE A 659 2.04 -15.83 -31.06
C PHE A 659 2.51 -15.71 -32.52
N GLU A 660 1.60 -15.42 -33.43
CA GLU A 660 1.90 -15.20 -34.83
C GLU A 660 2.39 -13.77 -35.07
N ILE A 661 3.50 -13.61 -35.81
CA ILE A 661 4.15 -12.32 -36.07
C ILE A 661 4.06 -11.99 -37.55
N ARG A 662 3.59 -10.80 -37.89
CA ARG A 662 3.48 -10.30 -39.24
C ARG A 662 4.05 -8.90 -39.44
#